data_81e307c0a62467c4844953808ba6effb
#
_entry.id   81e307c0a62467c4844953808ba6effb
#
_cell.length_a   1.000
_cell.length_b   1.000
_cell.length_c   1.000
_cell.angle_alpha   90.00
_cell.angle_beta   90.00
_cell.angle_gamma   90.00
#
_symmetry.space_group_name_H-M   'P 1'
#
loop_
_entity.id
_entity.type
_entity.pdbx_description
1 polymer ?
#
loop_
_entity_poly.entity_id
_entity_poly.type
_entity_poly.pdbx_seq_one_letter_code
_entity_poly.pdbx_strand_id
1 'polypeptide(L)'
;MAAIDRQAVVRRHTVRVAGVDPRSPLQVGNGELALSVDVTGLQTFPELYPVPDPAGGPTGTLLGTQSQWGWHSVPRPAGADLDATRRPYRTPRGEVRYVDAAPLSGSDDSALDEATLWLRANPHRLDLARIGLLVPVDADDAGGRAGDHRAPSPDELGASEQVLDLWTGTVTSQVVLAGRRLRVTTACHPARDVLAVRVVVDDAAPPGVAVRLAFPYGSESWSNAADWTRPGAHLTELTTRPGGGQVLRRLDGAAGPAGVEGAAGVEGAAGVEGAAGADGVGYRLDLRTGARHAVEQTGPHEVVVSDSGRVLELVVALAPGGAPVVDGPVTVDGVLDAAADHWPRFWGSGAALDLAGSTDPRAHELERRAVLSQYLTAIQCAGSLPPQETGLVGNSWRGRFHLEMHWWHAAHFALWGRPELLERSMAWYDAVLPRARATARLQGYAGARWPKQVGPDGRESPSDIGPFLLWQQPHVIHLAELLRRAGDSARVVQRYGDLVEQTARFMADVAEPGPDGYGLGPPLIPAQESYAALRDRVTNPPFELAYWAWALGVAQRWRVQSGHPPEPRWDEVGRGMVRPLVRDGVYAAIGVEPFTIRTDHPSMVYGLGVVPATDVLDPALVRATLSSVMADWDWPSTWGWDYPALAMTATRLGDPALAVDLLLRDEAKNLHLPNGHNRQTDHLAAYLPGNGGLLAAVALMAGGWDDDGGRPAPGFPDDGTWVVRHEGFVPAP
;
A
#
# COMPACT_ATOMS: atom_id res chain seq x y z
N MET A 1 -10.49 -7.04 33.72
CA MET A 1 -9.21 -7.73 33.41
C MET A 1 -8.05 -6.74 33.63
N ALA A 2 -6.84 -7.20 33.99
CA ALA A 2 -5.67 -6.29 34.06
C ALA A 2 -5.39 -5.72 32.66
N ALA A 3 -4.89 -4.49 32.55
CA ALA A 3 -4.50 -3.88 31.28
C ALA A 3 -3.44 -4.74 30.56
N ILE A 4 -3.43 -4.68 29.25
CA ILE A 4 -2.44 -5.40 28.44
C ILE A 4 -1.08 -4.72 28.58
N ASP A 5 -0.04 -5.49 28.87
CA ASP A 5 1.35 -5.01 28.77
C ASP A 5 1.77 -4.96 27.30
N ARG A 6 1.45 -3.84 26.67
CA ARG A 6 1.66 -3.62 25.22
C ARG A 6 3.14 -3.69 24.85
N GLN A 7 4.05 -3.26 25.76
CA GLN A 7 5.49 -3.36 25.51
C GLN A 7 5.95 -4.82 25.47
N ALA A 8 5.46 -5.64 26.41
CA ALA A 8 5.76 -7.07 26.39
C ALA A 8 5.24 -7.77 25.14
N VAL A 9 4.02 -7.45 24.69
CA VAL A 9 3.44 -7.97 23.43
C VAL A 9 4.33 -7.59 22.25
N VAL A 10 4.65 -6.31 22.07
CA VAL A 10 5.44 -5.83 20.91
C VAL A 10 6.84 -6.42 20.91
N ARG A 11 7.53 -6.43 22.06
CA ARG A 11 8.90 -6.95 22.18
C ARG A 11 9.01 -8.46 21.95
N ARG A 12 7.95 -9.21 22.20
CA ARG A 12 7.86 -10.65 21.91
C ARG A 12 8.07 -10.95 20.42
N HIS A 13 7.73 -9.97 19.56
CA HIS A 13 7.81 -10.08 18.11
C HIS A 13 8.89 -9.19 17.48
N THR A 14 9.89 -8.75 18.26
CA THR A 14 11.09 -8.11 17.74
C THR A 14 11.70 -8.97 16.64
N VAL A 15 11.90 -8.39 15.45
CA VAL A 15 12.42 -9.14 14.29
C VAL A 15 13.92 -9.26 14.40
N ARG A 16 14.43 -10.50 14.29
CA ARG A 16 15.86 -10.82 14.25
C ARG A 16 16.15 -11.64 13.00
N VAL A 17 17.14 -11.21 12.23
CA VAL A 17 17.55 -11.87 10.98
C VAL A 17 19.04 -12.11 11.04
N ALA A 18 19.46 -13.36 10.83
CA ALA A 18 20.87 -13.74 10.71
C ALA A 18 21.16 -14.09 9.24
N GLY A 19 22.17 -13.45 8.66
CA GLY A 19 22.50 -13.62 7.24
C GLY A 19 21.49 -12.96 6.29
N VAL A 20 21.64 -13.25 5.00
CA VAL A 20 20.79 -12.72 3.92
C VAL A 20 19.52 -13.55 3.78
N ASP A 21 18.36 -12.92 3.91
CA ASP A 21 17.10 -13.45 3.39
C ASP A 21 16.67 -12.58 2.21
N PRO A 22 16.77 -13.07 0.96
CA PRO A 22 16.50 -12.27 -0.24
C PRO A 22 15.07 -11.71 -0.34
N ARG A 23 14.11 -12.28 0.41
CA ARG A 23 12.70 -11.90 0.39
C ARG A 23 12.28 -11.04 1.57
N SER A 24 13.12 -10.91 2.60
CA SER A 24 12.76 -10.30 3.88
C SER A 24 13.68 -9.16 4.30
N PRO A 25 13.94 -8.12 3.45
CA PRO A 25 14.66 -6.94 3.91
C PRO A 25 13.92 -6.27 5.05
N LEU A 26 14.64 -5.67 6.00
CA LEU A 26 14.04 -4.87 7.05
C LEU A 26 13.76 -3.44 6.57
N GLN A 27 12.89 -2.72 7.27
CA GLN A 27 12.43 -1.42 6.82
C GLN A 27 12.23 -0.44 7.97
N VAL A 28 12.46 0.85 7.65
CA VAL A 28 12.08 2.00 8.46
C VAL A 28 11.27 2.97 7.61
N GLY A 29 10.32 3.69 8.22
CA GLY A 29 9.50 4.65 7.50
C GLY A 29 8.54 5.39 8.42
N ASN A 30 7.71 6.28 7.81
CA ASN A 30 6.76 7.12 8.53
C ASN A 30 5.37 7.21 7.84
N GLY A 31 5.16 6.41 6.78
CA GLY A 31 3.97 6.44 5.94
C GLY A 31 4.11 7.33 4.70
N GLU A 32 4.92 8.38 4.74
CA GLU A 32 5.25 9.24 3.59
C GLU A 32 6.54 8.82 2.89
N LEU A 33 7.55 8.41 3.67
CA LEU A 33 8.86 7.93 3.23
C LEU A 33 9.15 6.60 3.87
N ALA A 34 9.74 5.66 3.11
CA ALA A 34 10.30 4.43 3.63
C ALA A 34 11.64 4.08 2.97
N LEU A 35 12.48 3.41 3.75
CA LEU A 35 13.76 2.85 3.33
C LEU A 35 13.78 1.36 3.66
N SER A 36 13.99 0.52 2.64
CA SER A 36 14.28 -0.91 2.82
C SER A 36 15.78 -1.11 2.88
N VAL A 37 16.25 -1.91 3.81
CA VAL A 37 17.68 -2.12 4.04
C VAL A 37 18.07 -3.60 3.97
N ASP A 38 19.24 -3.87 3.43
CA ASP A 38 19.88 -5.18 3.44
C ASP A 38 20.54 -5.48 4.80
N VAL A 39 21.23 -6.61 4.90
CA VAL A 39 21.92 -7.04 6.13
C VAL A 39 22.97 -6.07 6.66
N THR A 40 23.43 -5.11 5.85
CA THR A 40 24.35 -4.06 6.30
C THR A 40 23.65 -2.93 7.04
N GLY A 41 22.31 -2.89 7.01
CA GLY A 41 21.51 -1.79 7.56
C GLY A 41 21.33 -0.62 6.61
N LEU A 42 21.80 -0.74 5.37
CA LEU A 42 21.64 0.19 4.26
C LEU A 42 21.25 -0.58 2.98
N GLN A 43 21.63 -0.11 1.79
CA GLN A 43 21.33 -0.71 0.49
C GLN A 43 22.62 -1.04 -0.26
N THR A 44 23.53 -1.76 0.41
CA THR A 44 24.86 -2.05 -0.09
C THR A 44 24.86 -3.10 -1.21
N PHE A 45 24.00 -4.14 -1.07
CA PHE A 45 23.92 -5.32 -1.93
C PHE A 45 22.53 -5.51 -2.56
N PRO A 46 22.07 -4.60 -3.43
CA PRO A 46 20.73 -4.72 -4.04
C PRO A 46 20.55 -5.99 -4.87
N GLU A 47 21.61 -6.54 -5.43
CA GLU A 47 21.61 -7.78 -6.21
C GLU A 47 21.25 -9.02 -5.39
N LEU A 48 21.40 -8.96 -4.07
CA LEU A 48 21.00 -10.05 -3.16
C LEU A 48 19.50 -10.05 -2.82
N TYR A 49 18.75 -9.02 -3.26
CA TYR A 49 17.31 -8.85 -2.99
C TYR A 49 16.52 -8.62 -4.30
N PRO A 50 16.65 -9.50 -5.29
CA PRO A 50 16.09 -9.28 -6.62
C PRO A 50 14.56 -9.36 -6.63
N VAL A 51 13.95 -8.53 -7.49
CA VAL A 51 12.52 -8.60 -7.84
C VAL A 51 12.41 -8.80 -9.33
N PRO A 52 11.96 -9.98 -9.80
CA PRO A 52 11.71 -10.21 -11.22
C PRO A 52 10.64 -9.25 -11.76
N ASP A 53 10.80 -8.78 -12.98
CA ASP A 53 9.74 -8.02 -13.67
C ASP A 53 8.83 -9.00 -14.43
N PRO A 54 7.53 -9.08 -14.07
CA PRO A 54 6.60 -10.03 -14.70
C PRO A 54 6.32 -9.70 -16.18
N ALA A 55 6.61 -8.46 -16.61
CA ALA A 55 6.49 -8.02 -18.00
C ALA A 55 7.78 -8.27 -18.82
N GLY A 56 8.77 -8.99 -18.26
CA GLY A 56 10.05 -9.26 -18.92
C GLY A 56 11.01 -8.07 -18.96
N GLY A 57 10.75 -7.04 -18.18
CA GLY A 57 11.63 -5.90 -17.98
C GLY A 57 12.87 -6.21 -17.13
N PRO A 58 13.72 -5.21 -16.86
CA PRO A 58 14.90 -5.39 -16.03
C PRO A 58 14.52 -5.74 -14.59
N THR A 59 15.25 -6.68 -14.00
CA THR A 59 15.09 -7.09 -12.60
C THR A 59 15.30 -5.89 -11.67
N GLY A 60 14.32 -5.65 -10.80
CA GLY A 60 14.37 -4.66 -9.73
C GLY A 60 14.98 -5.21 -8.44
N THR A 61 14.75 -4.52 -7.34
CA THR A 61 15.17 -4.94 -5.99
C THR A 61 14.11 -4.57 -4.96
N LEU A 62 14.05 -5.34 -3.86
CA LEU A 62 13.25 -4.98 -2.67
C LEU A 62 13.89 -3.85 -1.84
N LEU A 63 15.07 -3.36 -2.22
CA LEU A 63 15.78 -2.29 -1.52
C LEU A 63 15.45 -0.94 -2.16
N GLY A 64 14.27 -0.40 -1.85
CA GLY A 64 13.82 0.91 -2.33
C GLY A 64 13.95 2.02 -1.29
N THR A 65 14.13 3.26 -1.76
CA THR A 65 13.94 4.51 -1.03
C THR A 65 12.79 5.25 -1.70
N GLN A 66 11.59 5.08 -1.19
CA GLN A 66 10.38 5.57 -1.85
C GLN A 66 9.59 6.54 -0.96
N SER A 67 8.91 7.50 -1.61
CA SER A 67 7.98 8.41 -0.93
C SER A 67 6.63 8.50 -1.64
N GLN A 68 5.62 9.00 -0.93
CA GLN A 68 4.29 9.23 -1.51
C GLN A 68 4.33 10.29 -2.62
N TRP A 69 5.19 11.30 -2.51
CA TRP A 69 5.34 12.38 -3.49
C TRP A 69 6.33 12.08 -4.63
N GLY A 70 7.12 11.02 -4.56
CA GLY A 70 8.19 10.70 -5.52
C GLY A 70 7.65 10.12 -6.84
N TRP A 71 7.17 10.97 -7.75
CA TRP A 71 6.63 10.58 -9.04
C TRP A 71 7.37 11.22 -10.19
N HIS A 72 7.44 10.51 -11.33
CA HIS A 72 8.07 10.98 -12.55
C HIS A 72 7.27 10.50 -13.78
N SER A 73 7.35 11.28 -14.87
CA SER A 73 6.91 10.89 -16.20
C SER A 73 8.01 11.15 -17.19
N VAL A 74 8.39 10.16 -17.99
CA VAL A 74 9.27 10.41 -19.14
C VAL A 74 8.60 11.37 -20.12
N PRO A 75 9.36 12.02 -21.04
CA PRO A 75 8.78 12.91 -22.03
C PRO A 75 7.60 12.28 -22.76
N ARG A 76 6.50 13.02 -22.84
CA ARG A 76 5.23 12.55 -23.43
C ARG A 76 5.34 12.45 -24.95
N PRO A 77 5.08 11.27 -25.56
CA PRO A 77 5.07 11.15 -27.01
C PRO A 77 3.84 11.86 -27.61
N ALA A 78 3.95 12.21 -28.89
CA ALA A 78 2.82 12.77 -29.62
C ALA A 78 1.65 11.78 -29.68
N GLY A 79 0.42 12.26 -29.47
CA GLY A 79 -0.78 11.43 -29.52
C GLY A 79 -1.08 10.64 -28.23
N ALA A 80 -0.29 10.75 -27.16
CA ALA A 80 -0.61 10.15 -25.87
C ALA A 80 -1.79 10.87 -25.19
N ASP A 81 -3.00 10.63 -25.71
CA ASP A 81 -4.26 11.19 -25.23
C ASP A 81 -5.13 10.06 -24.65
N LEU A 82 -5.61 10.25 -23.42
CA LEU A 82 -6.47 9.26 -22.76
C LEU A 82 -7.78 9.01 -23.55
N ASP A 83 -8.32 10.02 -24.22
CA ASP A 83 -9.52 9.86 -25.00
C ASP A 83 -9.32 8.97 -26.24
N ALA A 84 -8.09 8.87 -26.78
CA ALA A 84 -7.76 7.96 -27.87
C ALA A 84 -7.81 6.47 -27.44
N THR A 85 -7.66 6.19 -26.15
CA THR A 85 -7.73 4.81 -25.62
C THR A 85 -9.17 4.37 -25.35
N ARG A 86 -10.19 5.24 -25.50
CA ARG A 86 -11.57 4.91 -25.18
C ARG A 86 -12.21 4.03 -26.25
N ARG A 87 -12.74 2.88 -25.82
CA ARG A 87 -13.45 1.91 -26.65
C ARG A 87 -14.93 1.84 -26.29
N PRO A 88 -15.82 1.64 -27.29
CA PRO A 88 -17.25 1.58 -27.06
C PRO A 88 -17.68 0.22 -26.50
N TYR A 89 -18.56 0.26 -25.51
CA TYR A 89 -19.24 -0.90 -24.93
C TYR A 89 -20.74 -0.68 -24.89
N ARG A 90 -21.50 -1.74 -25.14
CA ARG A 90 -22.96 -1.68 -25.03
C ARG A 90 -23.36 -1.77 -23.55
N THR A 91 -24.22 -0.86 -23.15
CA THR A 91 -24.88 -0.85 -21.84
C THR A 91 -26.39 -0.83 -22.06
N PRO A 92 -27.22 -1.09 -21.04
CA PRO A 92 -28.67 -0.92 -21.15
C PRO A 92 -29.10 0.48 -21.59
N ARG A 93 -28.28 1.51 -21.35
CA ARG A 93 -28.53 2.91 -21.73
C ARG A 93 -28.00 3.30 -23.11
N GLY A 94 -27.41 2.38 -23.84
CA GLY A 94 -26.77 2.62 -25.13
C GLY A 94 -25.24 2.40 -25.08
N GLU A 95 -24.55 3.02 -26.04
CA GLU A 95 -23.08 2.88 -26.12
C GLU A 95 -22.39 3.82 -25.13
N VAL A 96 -21.48 3.27 -24.32
CA VAL A 96 -20.62 4.00 -23.39
C VAL A 96 -19.16 3.71 -23.73
N ARG A 97 -18.29 4.72 -23.67
CA ARG A 97 -16.86 4.59 -23.98
C ARG A 97 -16.03 4.55 -22.71
N TYR A 98 -15.31 3.44 -22.52
CA TYR A 98 -14.41 3.21 -21.39
C TYR A 98 -12.93 3.29 -21.82
N VAL A 99 -12.07 3.78 -20.93
CA VAL A 99 -10.61 3.72 -21.10
C VAL A 99 -10.20 2.24 -21.05
N ASP A 100 -9.73 1.70 -22.18
CA ASP A 100 -9.45 0.28 -22.34
C ASP A 100 -8.11 0.09 -23.03
N ALA A 101 -7.37 -0.92 -22.62
CA ALA A 101 -6.09 -1.31 -23.19
C ALA A 101 -6.12 -2.72 -23.82
N ALA A 102 -7.31 -3.22 -24.16
CA ALA A 102 -7.40 -4.54 -24.83
C ALA A 102 -6.79 -4.52 -26.25
N PRO A 103 -6.14 -5.59 -26.70
CA PRO A 103 -6.00 -6.83 -26.00
C PRO A 103 -4.78 -6.80 -25.05
N LEU A 104 -5.01 -6.99 -23.78
CA LEU A 104 -3.96 -7.24 -22.79
C LEU A 104 -4.12 -8.66 -22.24
N SER A 105 -2.99 -9.25 -21.83
CA SER A 105 -2.95 -10.45 -21.03
C SER A 105 -2.11 -10.15 -19.78
N GLY A 106 -2.78 -9.74 -18.71
CA GLY A 106 -2.13 -9.42 -17.45
C GLY A 106 -1.11 -8.28 -17.55
N SER A 107 0.17 -8.58 -17.36
CA SER A 107 1.28 -7.62 -17.43
C SER A 107 1.92 -7.48 -18.81
N ASP A 108 1.45 -8.23 -19.83
CA ASP A 108 2.00 -8.17 -21.19
C ASP A 108 1.50 -6.95 -21.94
N ASP A 109 2.35 -5.94 -22.06
CA ASP A 109 2.09 -4.69 -22.75
C ASP A 109 2.56 -4.71 -24.24
N SER A 110 3.08 -5.83 -24.75
CA SER A 110 3.73 -5.93 -26.07
C SER A 110 2.81 -5.61 -27.26
N ALA A 111 1.49 -5.75 -27.09
CA ALA A 111 0.50 -5.46 -28.14
C ALA A 111 0.01 -4.00 -28.13
N LEU A 112 0.48 -3.16 -27.21
CA LEU A 112 0.05 -1.78 -27.09
C LEU A 112 0.88 -0.84 -27.97
N ASP A 113 0.24 0.20 -28.51
CA ASP A 113 0.95 1.31 -29.15
C ASP A 113 1.71 2.18 -28.14
N GLU A 114 2.69 2.95 -28.63
CA GLU A 114 3.58 3.77 -27.81
C GLU A 114 2.80 4.77 -26.93
N ALA A 115 1.74 5.36 -27.43
CA ALA A 115 0.93 6.33 -26.71
C ALA A 115 0.15 5.69 -25.55
N THR A 116 -0.43 4.52 -25.79
CA THR A 116 -1.13 3.74 -24.77
C THR A 116 -0.16 3.21 -23.69
N LEU A 117 1.01 2.72 -24.11
CA LEU A 117 2.08 2.31 -23.21
C LEU A 117 2.52 3.47 -22.32
N TRP A 118 2.75 4.64 -22.90
CA TRP A 118 3.13 5.83 -22.13
C TRP A 118 2.05 6.20 -21.09
N LEU A 119 0.78 6.22 -21.47
CA LEU A 119 -0.34 6.52 -20.57
C LEU A 119 -0.45 5.50 -19.43
N ARG A 120 -0.15 4.25 -19.72
CA ARG A 120 -0.15 3.15 -18.76
C ARG A 120 1.06 3.22 -17.81
N ALA A 121 2.23 3.57 -18.33
CA ALA A 121 3.48 3.60 -17.58
C ALA A 121 3.74 4.91 -16.82
N ASN A 122 3.07 6.02 -17.17
CA ASN A 122 3.33 7.32 -16.60
C ASN A 122 2.10 7.97 -15.94
N PRO A 123 2.23 8.69 -14.80
CA PRO A 123 3.48 8.75 -14.04
C PRO A 123 3.81 7.42 -13.36
N HIS A 124 5.08 7.19 -13.07
CA HIS A 124 5.56 6.06 -12.27
C HIS A 124 6.25 6.57 -11.00
N ARG A 125 6.33 5.69 -9.98
CA ARG A 125 6.97 6.04 -8.71
C ARG A 125 8.49 5.90 -8.83
N LEU A 126 9.22 6.84 -8.23
CA LEU A 126 10.68 6.89 -8.23
C LEU A 126 11.28 6.06 -7.09
N ASP A 127 12.42 5.44 -7.34
CA ASP A 127 13.44 5.15 -6.33
C ASP A 127 14.30 6.40 -6.18
N LEU A 128 14.24 7.07 -5.01
CA LEU A 128 14.80 8.40 -4.83
C LEU A 128 16.32 8.40 -4.70
N ALA A 129 16.88 7.35 -4.09
CA ALA A 129 18.32 7.16 -3.94
C ALA A 129 18.61 5.75 -3.47
N ARG A 130 19.75 5.20 -3.84
CA ARG A 130 20.33 4.02 -3.25
C ARG A 130 21.43 4.44 -2.29
N ILE A 131 21.27 4.10 -1.02
CA ILE A 131 22.17 4.48 0.08
C ILE A 131 22.92 3.23 0.54
N GLY A 132 24.22 3.12 0.25
CA GLY A 132 25.01 1.92 0.54
C GLY A 132 26.35 2.23 1.16
N LEU A 133 26.99 1.21 1.76
CA LEU A 133 28.33 1.32 2.31
C LEU A 133 29.40 1.21 1.23
N LEU A 134 30.47 1.96 1.40
CA LEU A 134 31.74 1.79 0.71
C LEU A 134 32.81 1.38 1.74
N VAL A 135 33.74 0.55 1.30
CA VAL A 135 34.89 0.12 2.10
C VAL A 135 36.16 0.78 1.59
N PRO A 136 37.18 1.01 2.43
CA PRO A 136 38.45 1.56 1.98
C PRO A 136 39.13 0.67 0.92
N VAL A 137 39.82 1.30 0.02
CA VAL A 137 40.72 0.61 -0.92
C VAL A 137 42.00 0.22 -0.18
N ASP A 138 42.39 -1.06 -0.25
CA ASP A 138 43.63 -1.53 0.35
C ASP A 138 44.84 -1.01 -0.37
N ALA A 139 45.92 -0.73 0.35
CA ALA A 139 47.15 -0.15 -0.21
C ALA A 139 47.81 -1.07 -1.28
N ASP A 140 47.46 -2.33 -1.32
CA ASP A 140 47.96 -3.33 -2.25
C ASP A 140 47.10 -3.40 -3.54
N ASP A 141 45.97 -2.73 -3.61
CA ASP A 141 45.13 -2.66 -4.82
C ASP A 141 45.80 -1.78 -5.87
N ALA A 142 46.03 -2.32 -7.07
CA ALA A 142 46.76 -1.68 -8.16
C ALA A 142 46.11 -0.34 -8.59
N GLY A 143 46.68 0.77 -8.12
CA GLY A 143 46.29 2.15 -8.48
C GLY A 143 45.43 2.87 -7.45
N GLY A 144 45.08 2.25 -6.31
CA GLY A 144 44.36 2.89 -5.21
C GLY A 144 45.24 3.91 -4.45
N ARG A 145 44.64 5.04 -4.07
CA ARG A 145 45.27 6.02 -3.18
C ARG A 145 44.77 5.80 -1.75
N ALA A 146 45.66 6.06 -0.80
CA ALA A 146 45.26 6.02 0.62
C ALA A 146 44.10 7.03 0.84
N GLY A 147 42.95 6.50 1.33
CA GLY A 147 41.73 7.27 1.55
C GLY A 147 40.64 7.09 0.47
N ASP A 148 40.91 6.39 -0.63
CA ASP A 148 39.89 6.02 -1.61
C ASP A 148 38.96 4.95 -1.04
N HIS A 149 37.73 4.94 -1.52
CA HIS A 149 36.69 3.98 -1.15
C HIS A 149 36.14 3.27 -2.38
N ARG A 150 35.72 2.01 -2.22
CA ARG A 150 35.07 1.21 -3.28
C ARG A 150 33.82 0.51 -2.78
N ALA A 151 32.96 0.09 -3.68
CA ALA A 151 31.86 -0.80 -3.35
C ALA A 151 32.42 -2.18 -2.89
N PRO A 152 31.92 -2.75 -1.80
CA PRO A 152 32.26 -4.11 -1.43
C PRO A 152 31.60 -5.11 -2.36
N SER A 153 32.24 -6.29 -2.53
CA SER A 153 31.66 -7.44 -3.21
C SER A 153 30.80 -8.26 -2.22
N PRO A 154 29.75 -8.97 -2.67
CA PRO A 154 29.02 -9.91 -1.81
C PRO A 154 29.90 -10.97 -1.13
N ASP A 155 30.98 -11.37 -1.75
CA ASP A 155 31.96 -12.33 -1.17
C ASP A 155 32.72 -11.77 0.05
N GLU A 156 32.72 -10.44 0.23
CA GLU A 156 33.32 -9.76 1.38
C GLU A 156 32.34 -9.62 2.56
N LEU A 157 31.11 -10.06 2.38
CA LEU A 157 30.09 -10.11 3.43
C LEU A 157 30.34 -11.33 4.31
N GLY A 158 30.72 -11.10 5.56
CA GLY A 158 30.86 -12.13 6.59
C GLY A 158 29.59 -12.31 7.42
N ALA A 159 29.78 -12.64 8.69
CA ALA A 159 28.67 -12.82 9.62
C ALA A 159 27.87 -11.52 9.78
N SER A 160 26.54 -11.64 9.78
CA SER A 160 25.63 -10.52 9.99
C SER A 160 24.45 -10.91 10.88
N GLU A 161 24.02 -9.97 11.72
CA GLU A 161 22.81 -10.03 12.52
C GLU A 161 22.10 -8.68 12.43
N GLN A 162 20.81 -8.70 12.14
CA GLN A 162 19.94 -7.53 12.15
C GLN A 162 18.84 -7.65 13.19
N VAL A 163 18.50 -6.53 13.79
CA VAL A 163 17.39 -6.39 14.72
C VAL A 163 16.55 -5.19 14.31
N LEU A 164 15.25 -5.41 14.03
CA LEU A 164 14.26 -4.37 14.00
C LEU A 164 13.59 -4.32 15.38
N ASP A 165 13.90 -3.29 16.15
CA ASP A 165 13.20 -3.00 17.40
C ASP A 165 11.92 -2.22 17.08
N LEU A 166 10.79 -2.90 17.12
CA LEU A 166 9.47 -2.32 16.86
C LEU A 166 9.05 -1.28 17.88
N TRP A 167 9.62 -1.35 19.12
CA TRP A 167 9.29 -0.40 20.19
C TRP A 167 9.96 0.96 20.01
N THR A 168 11.10 0.99 19.30
CA THR A 168 11.83 2.22 18.99
C THR A 168 11.81 2.56 17.50
N GLY A 169 11.33 1.68 16.63
CA GLY A 169 11.29 1.87 15.18
C GLY A 169 12.67 1.97 14.54
N THR A 170 13.67 1.28 15.11
CA THR A 170 15.05 1.32 14.65
C THR A 170 15.53 -0.03 14.12
N VAL A 171 16.31 -0.01 13.04
CA VAL A 171 17.06 -1.16 12.56
C VAL A 171 18.51 -1.03 13.03
N THR A 172 19.02 -2.06 13.67
CA THR A 172 20.44 -2.17 14.03
C THR A 172 21.04 -3.41 13.37
N SER A 173 22.08 -3.21 12.58
CA SER A 173 22.85 -4.27 11.91
C SER A 173 24.24 -4.37 12.53
N GLN A 174 24.65 -5.59 12.86
CA GLN A 174 26.02 -5.94 13.18
C GLN A 174 26.54 -6.81 12.06
N VAL A 175 27.58 -6.36 11.37
CA VAL A 175 28.05 -7.04 10.15
C VAL A 175 29.56 -7.01 10.09
N VAL A 176 30.13 -8.12 9.58
CA VAL A 176 31.54 -8.16 9.15
C VAL A 176 31.55 -7.87 7.65
N LEU A 177 32.20 -6.79 7.23
CA LEU A 177 32.28 -6.35 5.84
C LEU A 177 33.73 -6.04 5.48
N ALA A 178 34.26 -6.72 4.47
CA ALA A 178 35.67 -6.64 4.08
C ALA A 178 36.62 -6.78 5.30
N GLY A 179 36.36 -7.79 6.14
CA GLY A 179 37.13 -8.08 7.36
C GLY A 179 36.90 -7.12 8.54
N ARG A 180 36.09 -6.08 8.41
CA ARG A 180 35.80 -5.07 9.44
C ARG A 180 34.48 -5.35 10.14
N ARG A 181 34.43 -5.18 11.45
CA ARG A 181 33.20 -5.24 12.23
C ARG A 181 32.55 -3.88 12.27
N LEU A 182 31.30 -3.82 11.78
CA LEU A 182 30.48 -2.61 11.72
C LEU A 182 29.21 -2.79 12.54
N ARG A 183 28.78 -1.69 13.17
CA ARG A 183 27.42 -1.54 13.69
C ARG A 183 26.78 -0.38 12.97
N VAL A 184 25.66 -0.68 12.27
CA VAL A 184 24.87 0.33 11.55
C VAL A 184 23.52 0.47 12.23
N THR A 185 23.15 1.70 12.58
CA THR A 185 21.82 2.02 13.12
C THR A 185 21.11 2.94 12.13
N THR A 186 19.91 2.54 11.73
CA THR A 186 19.08 3.26 10.75
C THR A 186 17.70 3.51 11.32
N ALA A 187 17.20 4.74 11.16
CA ALA A 187 15.86 5.14 11.57
C ALA A 187 15.25 6.16 10.60
N CYS A 188 13.92 6.25 10.60
CA CYS A 188 13.17 7.31 9.93
C CYS A 188 12.49 8.22 10.97
N HIS A 189 12.55 9.53 10.72
CA HIS A 189 11.84 10.49 11.57
C HIS A 189 10.32 10.34 11.40
N PRO A 190 9.53 10.24 12.47
CA PRO A 190 8.13 9.87 12.39
C PRO A 190 7.20 10.90 11.73
N ALA A 191 7.62 12.17 11.63
CA ALA A 191 6.79 13.26 11.11
C ALA A 191 7.47 14.08 9.99
N ARG A 192 8.63 13.63 9.49
CA ARG A 192 9.40 14.33 8.45
C ARG A 192 10.05 13.30 7.54
N ASP A 193 10.25 13.59 6.28
CA ASP A 193 10.94 12.71 5.33
C ASP A 193 12.46 12.80 5.54
N VAL A 194 12.88 12.26 6.68
CA VAL A 194 14.26 12.31 7.16
C VAL A 194 14.72 10.94 7.63
N LEU A 195 15.81 10.47 7.08
CA LEU A 195 16.51 9.25 7.46
C LEU A 195 17.75 9.60 8.29
N ALA A 196 18.03 8.80 9.31
CA ALA A 196 19.25 8.88 10.10
C ALA A 196 20.03 7.57 9.98
N VAL A 197 21.34 7.71 9.77
CA VAL A 197 22.30 6.60 9.67
C VAL A 197 23.48 6.88 10.61
N ARG A 198 23.80 5.92 11.45
CA ARG A 198 25.02 5.91 12.25
C ARG A 198 25.80 4.64 11.97
N VAL A 199 27.01 4.77 11.48
CA VAL A 199 27.95 3.66 11.27
C VAL A 199 29.09 3.76 12.28
N VAL A 200 29.27 2.70 13.05
CA VAL A 200 30.37 2.57 14.02
C VAL A 200 31.27 1.42 13.56
N VAL A 201 32.56 1.71 13.43
CA VAL A 201 33.60 0.71 13.13
C VAL A 201 34.22 0.26 14.44
N ASP A 202 34.05 -1.00 14.80
CA ASP A 202 34.53 -1.54 16.11
C ASP A 202 36.05 -1.71 16.11
N ASP A 203 36.70 -1.92 14.96
CA ASP A 203 38.14 -2.17 14.85
C ASP A 203 38.96 -0.88 14.89
N ALA A 204 40.18 -1.00 15.45
CA ALA A 204 41.01 0.14 15.85
C ALA A 204 41.73 0.89 14.71
N ALA A 205 41.67 0.39 13.47
CA ALA A 205 42.45 0.95 12.36
C ALA A 205 41.62 1.91 11.45
N PRO A 206 42.02 3.18 11.25
CA PRO A 206 41.54 4.01 10.15
C PRO A 206 42.13 3.52 8.81
N PRO A 207 41.51 3.80 7.64
CA PRO A 207 40.38 4.69 7.43
C PRO A 207 39.04 4.05 7.70
N GLY A 208 38.04 4.90 8.01
CA GLY A 208 36.64 4.49 8.20
C GLY A 208 35.97 4.06 6.90
N VAL A 209 34.78 3.58 7.02
CA VAL A 209 33.88 3.34 5.86
C VAL A 209 33.29 4.67 5.37
N ALA A 210 32.77 4.66 4.14
CA ALA A 210 32.00 5.77 3.61
C ALA A 210 30.57 5.32 3.28
N VAL A 211 29.68 6.30 3.09
CA VAL A 211 28.30 6.06 2.61
C VAL A 211 28.15 6.70 1.24
N ARG A 212 27.71 5.91 0.27
CA ARG A 212 27.37 6.32 -1.09
C ARG A 212 25.90 6.57 -1.22
N LEU A 213 25.51 7.67 -1.85
CA LEU A 213 24.18 7.95 -2.37
C LEU A 213 24.26 7.93 -3.89
N ALA A 214 23.62 6.96 -4.53
CA ALA A 214 23.53 6.84 -5.97
C ALA A 214 22.12 7.12 -6.43
N PHE A 215 21.96 7.86 -7.53
CA PHE A 215 20.68 8.40 -7.98
C PHE A 215 20.31 7.85 -9.36
N PRO A 216 19.27 7.01 -9.47
CA PRO A 216 18.80 6.51 -10.76
C PRO A 216 17.95 7.54 -11.50
N TYR A 217 17.67 7.25 -12.76
CA TYR A 217 16.54 7.82 -13.50
C TYR A 217 15.26 7.04 -13.17
N GLY A 218 14.09 7.61 -13.48
CA GLY A 218 12.80 6.93 -13.33
C GLY A 218 12.62 5.79 -14.33
N SER A 219 11.93 4.73 -13.93
CA SER A 219 11.73 3.53 -14.74
C SER A 219 10.26 3.28 -15.04
N GLU A 220 9.96 3.00 -16.31
CA GLU A 220 8.63 2.58 -16.79
C GLU A 220 8.38 1.08 -16.61
N SER A 221 9.33 0.34 -16.03
CA SER A 221 9.21 -1.09 -15.73
C SER A 221 8.07 -1.34 -14.72
N TRP A 222 7.49 -2.53 -14.81
CA TRP A 222 6.36 -2.91 -13.95
C TRP A 222 6.76 -2.94 -12.47
N SER A 223 7.93 -3.49 -12.13
CA SER A 223 8.42 -3.69 -10.75
C SER A 223 9.67 -2.88 -10.41
N ASN A 224 10.50 -2.52 -11.39
CA ASN A 224 11.75 -1.81 -11.15
C ASN A 224 11.54 -0.30 -11.17
N ALA A 225 11.76 0.38 -10.03
CA ALA A 225 11.61 1.84 -9.91
C ALA A 225 12.85 2.64 -10.37
N ALA A 226 13.94 1.97 -10.71
CA ALA A 226 15.25 2.57 -10.97
C ALA A 226 15.79 2.21 -12.36
N ASP A 227 16.07 3.20 -13.20
CA ASP A 227 16.76 3.01 -14.46
C ASP A 227 18.19 3.59 -14.37
N TRP A 228 19.19 2.71 -14.36
CA TRP A 228 20.62 3.05 -14.30
C TRP A 228 21.25 3.21 -15.68
N THR A 229 20.50 2.97 -16.76
CA THR A 229 21.03 2.93 -18.14
C THR A 229 20.94 4.28 -18.86
N ARG A 230 20.27 5.27 -18.26
CA ARG A 230 19.99 6.59 -18.87
C ARG A 230 20.66 7.75 -18.13
N PRO A 231 22.01 7.76 -17.95
CA PRO A 231 22.67 8.80 -17.17
C PRO A 231 22.60 10.20 -17.81
N GLY A 232 22.34 10.29 -19.12
CA GLY A 232 22.16 11.56 -19.81
C GLY A 232 20.77 12.19 -19.69
N ALA A 233 19.78 11.48 -19.14
CA ALA A 233 18.40 11.94 -19.04
C ALA A 233 18.11 12.70 -17.73
N HIS A 234 19.08 12.82 -16.84
CA HIS A 234 18.93 13.50 -15.56
C HIS A 234 20.23 14.15 -15.10
N LEU A 235 20.14 15.07 -14.14
CA LEU A 235 21.26 15.79 -13.59
C LEU A 235 21.26 15.72 -12.06
N THR A 236 22.44 15.58 -11.48
CA THR A 236 22.68 15.67 -10.03
C THR A 236 23.67 16.80 -9.77
N GLU A 237 23.29 17.75 -8.94
CA GLU A 237 24.13 18.88 -8.57
C GLU A 237 24.32 18.89 -7.06
N LEU A 238 25.57 18.81 -6.60
CA LEU A 238 25.94 18.92 -5.20
C LEU A 238 26.45 20.33 -4.88
N THR A 239 25.86 20.97 -3.89
CA THR A 239 26.38 22.16 -3.24
C THR A 239 26.81 21.81 -1.83
N THR A 240 28.13 21.86 -1.59
CA THR A 240 28.70 21.55 -0.27
C THR A 240 28.64 22.75 0.66
N ARG A 241 28.55 22.46 1.97
CA ARG A 241 28.59 23.44 3.05
C ARG A 241 29.22 22.82 4.31
N PRO A 242 29.68 23.60 5.29
CA PRO A 242 30.19 23.07 6.55
C PRO A 242 29.13 22.17 7.22
N GLY A 243 29.51 20.93 7.51
CA GLY A 243 28.60 19.92 8.13
C GLY A 243 27.59 19.31 7.19
N GLY A 244 27.83 19.29 5.85
CA GLY A 244 26.96 18.59 4.92
C GLY A 244 26.95 19.15 3.49
N GLY A 245 25.80 19.00 2.83
CA GLY A 245 25.59 19.47 1.46
C GLY A 245 24.13 19.40 1.05
N GLN A 246 23.81 20.02 -0.07
CA GLN A 246 22.51 19.92 -0.72
C GLN A 246 22.67 19.27 -2.09
N VAL A 247 21.86 18.28 -2.37
CA VAL A 247 21.78 17.63 -3.68
C VAL A 247 20.49 18.07 -4.36
N LEU A 248 20.60 18.57 -5.58
CA LEU A 248 19.49 18.87 -6.47
C LEU A 248 19.39 17.79 -7.54
N ARG A 249 18.19 17.28 -7.75
CA ARG A 249 17.91 16.28 -8.78
C ARG A 249 16.99 16.88 -9.83
N ARG A 250 17.46 16.91 -11.08
CA ARG A 250 16.67 17.31 -12.25
C ARG A 250 16.50 16.11 -13.16
N LEU A 251 15.27 15.83 -13.54
CA LEU A 251 14.93 14.75 -14.46
C LEU A 251 14.27 15.37 -15.70
N ASP A 252 14.57 14.85 -16.90
CA ASP A 252 13.84 15.24 -18.10
C ASP A 252 12.37 14.74 -18.00
N GLY A 253 11.46 15.34 -18.76
CA GLY A 253 10.04 15.10 -18.62
C GLY A 253 9.43 15.87 -17.44
N ALA A 254 8.32 15.38 -16.91
CA ALA A 254 7.63 15.99 -15.78
C ALA A 254 8.00 15.23 -14.49
N ALA A 255 8.66 15.92 -13.55
CA ALA A 255 8.85 15.42 -12.21
C ALA A 255 7.69 15.90 -11.32
N GLY A 256 7.13 14.99 -10.53
CA GLY A 256 5.96 15.24 -9.70
C GLY A 256 4.66 14.74 -10.34
N PRO A 257 3.51 14.77 -9.63
CA PRO A 257 2.24 14.48 -10.24
C PRO A 257 2.04 15.41 -11.43
N ALA A 258 1.80 14.84 -12.62
CA ALA A 258 1.57 15.58 -13.85
C ALA A 258 0.54 16.68 -13.54
N GLY A 259 0.93 17.94 -13.77
CA GLY A 259 0.10 19.08 -13.43
C GLY A 259 -1.32 18.83 -13.85
N VAL A 260 -2.29 19.13 -13.01
CA VAL A 260 -3.71 19.07 -13.32
C VAL A 260 -3.96 20.15 -14.36
N GLU A 261 -3.76 19.83 -15.65
CA GLU A 261 -4.21 20.70 -16.72
C GLU A 261 -5.74 20.85 -16.57
N GLY A 262 -6.18 21.99 -16.09
CA GLY A 262 -7.58 22.35 -15.95
C GLY A 262 -8.12 22.62 -14.55
N ALA A 263 -7.32 22.58 -13.48
CA ALA A 263 -7.75 22.98 -12.14
C ALA A 263 -7.18 24.38 -11.75
N ALA A 264 -7.43 25.37 -12.57
CA ALA A 264 -7.32 26.76 -12.12
C ALA A 264 -8.51 27.03 -11.18
N GLY A 265 -8.30 27.09 -9.87
CA GLY A 265 -9.26 27.61 -8.91
C GLY A 265 -9.61 26.74 -7.70
N VAL A 266 -8.72 25.92 -7.16
CA VAL A 266 -8.92 25.32 -5.82
C VAL A 266 -7.77 25.73 -4.92
N GLU A 267 -7.91 26.88 -4.25
CA GLU A 267 -7.10 27.22 -3.09
C GLU A 267 -7.47 26.24 -1.96
N GLY A 268 -6.50 25.42 -1.51
CA GLY A 268 -6.64 24.59 -0.32
C GLY A 268 -6.09 23.17 -0.36
N ALA A 269 -5.61 22.67 -1.51
CA ALA A 269 -4.97 21.35 -1.59
C ALA A 269 -3.44 21.49 -1.44
N ALA A 270 -2.99 21.80 -0.23
CA ALA A 270 -1.59 21.66 0.15
C ALA A 270 -1.28 20.15 0.23
N GLY A 271 -0.83 19.54 -0.88
CA GLY A 271 -0.44 18.13 -0.94
C GLY A 271 -0.45 17.49 -2.33
N VAL A 272 -1.08 18.09 -3.33
CA VAL A 272 -1.17 17.53 -4.70
C VAL A 272 -0.28 18.29 -5.70
N GLU A 273 0.34 19.36 -5.31
CA GLU A 273 1.37 20.05 -6.08
C GLU A 273 2.75 19.43 -5.87
N GLY A 274 2.98 18.24 -6.41
CA GLY A 274 4.33 17.78 -6.72
C GLY A 274 4.78 18.48 -7.98
N ALA A 275 4.84 19.80 -7.96
CA ALA A 275 5.38 20.57 -9.04
C ALA A 275 6.87 20.25 -9.18
N ALA A 276 7.35 19.96 -10.39
CA ALA A 276 8.64 20.48 -10.76
C ALA A 276 8.58 21.97 -10.41
N GLY A 277 9.38 22.41 -9.43
CA GLY A 277 9.42 23.81 -9.10
C GLY A 277 9.67 24.60 -10.38
N ALA A 278 9.27 25.86 -10.42
CA ALA A 278 9.47 26.74 -11.59
C ALA A 278 10.92 26.74 -12.13
N ASP A 279 11.86 26.14 -11.35
CA ASP A 279 13.28 25.91 -11.63
C ASP A 279 13.60 24.54 -12.26
N GLY A 280 12.61 23.67 -12.56
CA GLY A 280 12.80 22.34 -13.16
C GLY A 280 13.43 21.29 -12.23
N VAL A 281 13.47 21.53 -10.91
CA VAL A 281 14.01 20.59 -9.93
C VAL A 281 12.95 19.54 -9.59
N GLY A 282 13.27 18.26 -9.80
CA GLY A 282 12.36 17.14 -9.47
C GLY A 282 12.27 16.89 -7.97
N TYR A 283 13.42 16.82 -7.28
CA TYR A 283 13.47 16.68 -5.82
C TYR A 283 14.84 17.11 -5.27
N ARG A 284 14.90 17.26 -3.95
CA ARG A 284 16.10 17.73 -3.23
C ARG A 284 16.42 16.81 -2.06
N LEU A 285 17.72 16.72 -1.76
CA LEU A 285 18.20 16.12 -0.52
C LEU A 285 19.04 17.14 0.23
N ASP A 286 18.88 17.18 1.54
CA ASP A 286 19.74 17.89 2.47
C ASP A 286 20.54 16.86 3.29
N LEU A 287 21.84 16.83 3.06
CA LEU A 287 22.77 15.94 3.76
C LEU A 287 23.36 16.69 4.93
N ARG A 288 23.27 16.13 6.13
CA ARG A 288 23.88 16.69 7.33
C ARG A 288 24.75 15.65 8.00
N THR A 289 25.95 16.10 8.36
CA THR A 289 27.01 15.23 8.86
C THR A 289 27.75 15.94 10.01
N GLY A 290 28.63 15.23 10.69
CA GLY A 290 29.58 15.85 11.62
C GLY A 290 30.58 16.75 10.90
N ALA A 291 31.16 17.71 11.61
CA ALA A 291 32.10 18.71 11.03
C ALA A 291 33.39 18.12 10.41
N ARG A 292 33.72 16.86 10.70
CA ARG A 292 34.89 16.15 10.17
C ARG A 292 34.61 15.34 8.91
N HIS A 293 33.34 15.24 8.50
CA HIS A 293 32.95 14.45 7.33
C HIS A 293 33.17 15.25 6.03
N ALA A 294 33.68 14.55 5.01
CA ALA A 294 33.72 15.08 3.65
C ALA A 294 32.45 14.66 2.90
N VAL A 295 31.91 15.56 2.09
CA VAL A 295 30.80 15.29 1.18
C VAL A 295 31.26 15.68 -0.23
N GLU A 296 31.36 14.71 -1.13
CA GLU A 296 31.91 14.87 -2.45
C GLU A 296 31.05 14.24 -3.53
N GLN A 297 30.95 14.86 -4.69
CA GLN A 297 30.35 14.24 -5.87
C GLN A 297 31.44 13.47 -6.62
N THR A 298 31.39 12.13 -6.57
CA THR A 298 32.40 11.24 -7.14
C THR A 298 32.06 10.74 -8.54
N GLY A 299 30.83 10.96 -8.98
CA GLY A 299 30.36 10.62 -10.31
C GLY A 299 29.21 11.53 -10.76
N PRO A 300 28.70 11.37 -11.99
CA PRO A 300 27.60 12.19 -12.50
C PRO A 300 26.35 12.14 -11.59
N HIS A 301 26.07 10.97 -10.99
CA HIS A 301 24.89 10.73 -10.16
C HIS A 301 25.27 10.03 -8.86
N GLU A 302 26.42 10.34 -8.31
CA GLU A 302 26.93 9.71 -7.11
C GLU A 302 27.52 10.76 -6.17
N VAL A 303 27.12 10.70 -4.90
CA VAL A 303 27.64 11.51 -3.80
C VAL A 303 28.14 10.57 -2.72
N VAL A 304 29.35 10.81 -2.22
CA VAL A 304 29.99 10.04 -1.15
C VAL A 304 30.16 10.92 0.08
N VAL A 305 29.78 10.34 1.22
CA VAL A 305 30.02 10.91 2.54
C VAL A 305 31.04 10.03 3.25
N SER A 306 32.19 10.58 3.60
CA SER A 306 33.27 9.86 4.25
C SER A 306 33.71 10.51 5.56
N ASP A 307 34.23 9.71 6.48
CA ASP A 307 34.84 10.16 7.72
C ASP A 307 36.19 9.44 7.94
N SER A 308 37.18 10.18 8.43
CA SER A 308 38.46 9.61 8.85
C SER A 308 38.43 8.95 10.24
N GLY A 309 37.30 9.02 10.95
CA GLY A 309 37.12 8.48 12.30
C GLY A 309 36.48 7.09 12.32
N ARG A 310 36.04 6.71 13.51
CA ARG A 310 35.35 5.42 13.78
C ARG A 310 33.83 5.53 13.72
N VAL A 311 33.28 6.73 13.69
CA VAL A 311 31.84 6.98 13.70
C VAL A 311 31.48 7.90 12.55
N LEU A 312 30.69 7.39 11.62
CA LEU A 312 30.07 8.19 10.55
C LEU A 312 28.61 8.40 10.91
N GLU A 313 28.22 9.69 10.94
CA GLU A 313 26.83 10.10 11.15
C GLU A 313 26.32 10.84 9.93
N LEU A 314 25.16 10.43 9.42
CA LEU A 314 24.51 11.01 8.27
C LEU A 314 23.01 11.16 8.50
N VAL A 315 22.51 12.37 8.30
CA VAL A 315 21.08 12.63 8.13
C VAL A 315 20.80 12.91 6.67
N VAL A 316 19.82 12.25 6.10
CA VAL A 316 19.33 12.46 4.73
C VAL A 316 17.87 12.95 4.82
N ALA A 317 17.67 14.24 4.56
CA ALA A 317 16.33 14.81 4.48
C ALA A 317 15.95 14.96 3.00
N LEU A 318 14.72 14.56 2.65
CA LEU A 318 14.24 14.54 1.27
C LEU A 318 13.01 15.45 1.13
N ALA A 319 12.85 16.09 -0.02
CA ALA A 319 11.67 16.90 -0.32
C ALA A 319 11.42 16.99 -1.83
N PRO A 320 10.17 17.18 -2.28
CA PRO A 320 9.86 17.50 -3.67
C PRO A 320 10.47 18.84 -4.08
N GLY A 321 10.67 19.05 -5.39
CA GLY A 321 11.47 20.13 -5.96
C GLY A 321 11.12 21.56 -5.53
N GLY A 322 9.87 21.88 -5.32
CA GLY A 322 9.43 23.24 -4.92
C GLY A 322 9.38 23.49 -3.40
N ALA A 323 9.53 22.43 -2.59
CA ALA A 323 9.38 22.53 -1.14
C ALA A 323 10.71 22.74 -0.40
N PRO A 324 10.72 23.42 0.77
CA PRO A 324 11.89 23.47 1.64
C PRO A 324 12.18 22.06 2.19
N VAL A 325 13.45 21.69 2.25
CA VAL A 325 13.83 20.33 2.64
C VAL A 325 13.55 20.06 4.13
N VAL A 326 13.92 20.89 5.05
CA VAL A 326 13.55 20.84 6.49
C VAL A 326 13.94 22.13 7.18
N ASP A 327 13.07 22.67 8.01
CA ASP A 327 13.40 23.80 8.89
C ASP A 327 14.16 23.35 10.14
N GLY A 328 15.26 24.05 10.46
CA GLY A 328 16.05 23.87 11.68
C GLY A 328 17.06 22.72 11.64
N PRO A 329 17.92 22.63 12.66
CA PRO A 329 18.93 21.57 12.77
C PRO A 329 18.28 20.21 13.07
N VAL A 330 18.64 19.19 12.29
CA VAL A 330 18.29 17.78 12.56
C VAL A 330 19.58 17.00 12.67
N THR A 331 19.74 16.27 13.75
CA THR A 331 20.90 15.40 14.03
C THR A 331 20.46 13.93 14.04
N VAL A 332 21.41 13.02 13.95
CA VAL A 332 21.16 11.58 14.04
C VAL A 332 20.49 11.25 15.39
N ASP A 333 21.01 11.76 16.50
CA ASP A 333 20.37 11.57 17.81
C ASP A 333 18.94 12.12 17.84
N GLY A 334 18.72 13.32 17.26
CA GLY A 334 17.37 13.90 17.23
C GLY A 334 16.35 13.09 16.45
N VAL A 335 16.76 12.36 15.39
CA VAL A 335 15.88 11.43 14.67
C VAL A 335 15.64 10.16 15.48
N LEU A 336 16.70 9.60 16.06
CA LEU A 336 16.60 8.40 16.92
C LEU A 336 15.71 8.66 18.13
N ASP A 337 15.88 9.80 18.80
CA ASP A 337 15.05 10.20 19.95
C ASP A 337 13.58 10.40 19.52
N ALA A 338 13.35 11.07 18.37
CA ALA A 338 11.99 11.27 17.86
C ALA A 338 11.30 9.94 17.54
N ALA A 339 12.02 8.95 16.99
CA ALA A 339 11.50 7.62 16.72
C ALA A 339 11.23 6.86 18.05
N ALA A 340 12.19 6.89 18.99
CA ALA A 340 12.07 6.26 20.31
C ALA A 340 10.93 6.87 21.16
N ASP A 341 10.57 8.11 20.93
CA ASP A 341 9.42 8.78 21.54
C ASP A 341 8.09 8.47 20.85
N HIS A 342 8.10 8.32 19.53
CA HIS A 342 6.90 8.12 18.72
C HIS A 342 6.34 6.70 18.86
N TRP A 343 7.17 5.68 18.69
CA TRP A 343 6.69 4.30 18.62
C TRP A 343 6.04 3.81 19.91
N PRO A 344 6.55 4.11 21.13
CA PRO A 344 5.83 3.79 22.35
C PRO A 344 4.45 4.46 22.42
N ARG A 345 4.29 5.68 21.91
CA ARG A 345 2.98 6.34 21.84
C ARG A 345 2.06 5.66 20.83
N PHE A 346 2.58 5.28 19.64
CA PHE A 346 1.83 4.51 18.66
C PHE A 346 1.31 3.20 19.25
N TRP A 347 2.18 2.42 19.89
CA TRP A 347 1.78 1.16 20.54
C TRP A 347 0.89 1.37 21.77
N GLY A 348 1.07 2.48 22.47
CA GLY A 348 0.26 2.88 23.62
C GLY A 348 -1.14 3.38 23.26
N SER A 349 -1.39 3.78 22.00
CA SER A 349 -2.67 4.26 21.49
C SER A 349 -3.45 3.16 20.77
N GLY A 350 -4.73 3.40 20.50
CA GLY A 350 -5.59 2.49 19.75
C GLY A 350 -5.75 1.10 20.39
N ALA A 351 -6.06 0.12 19.56
CA ALA A 351 -6.31 -1.25 20.02
C ALA A 351 -5.02 -2.02 20.33
N ALA A 352 -5.17 -3.02 21.18
CA ALA A 352 -4.16 -4.03 21.48
C ALA A 352 -4.79 -5.41 21.56
N LEU A 353 -4.00 -6.43 21.20
CA LEU A 353 -4.34 -7.84 21.27
C LEU A 353 -3.19 -8.60 21.95
N ASP A 354 -3.51 -9.47 22.91
CA ASP A 354 -2.54 -10.36 23.59
C ASP A 354 -3.12 -11.77 23.62
N LEU A 355 -2.46 -12.68 22.94
CA LEU A 355 -2.82 -14.09 22.80
C LEU A 355 -1.91 -15.03 23.62
N ALA A 356 -0.97 -14.49 24.40
CA ALA A 356 0.02 -15.30 25.13
C ALA A 356 -0.56 -16.30 26.14
N GLY A 357 -1.80 -16.08 26.59
CA GLY A 357 -2.51 -17.00 27.47
C GLY A 357 -3.11 -18.23 26.77
N SER A 358 -3.10 -18.26 25.44
CA SER A 358 -3.69 -19.35 24.64
C SER A 358 -2.83 -20.61 24.67
N THR A 359 -3.49 -21.77 24.61
CA THR A 359 -2.82 -23.07 24.49
C THR A 359 -2.76 -23.61 23.07
N ASP A 360 -3.53 -23.02 22.13
CA ASP A 360 -3.38 -23.32 20.70
C ASP A 360 -2.00 -22.82 20.23
N PRO A 361 -1.15 -23.69 19.64
CA PRO A 361 0.21 -23.32 19.23
C PRO A 361 0.25 -22.24 18.14
N ARG A 362 -0.83 -22.04 17.41
CA ARG A 362 -0.94 -21.06 16.33
C ARG A 362 -1.15 -19.62 16.86
N ALA A 363 -1.54 -19.45 18.13
CA ALA A 363 -1.82 -18.14 18.72
C ALA A 363 -0.63 -17.20 18.66
N HIS A 364 0.59 -17.72 18.90
CA HIS A 364 1.84 -16.94 18.80
C HIS A 364 2.07 -16.42 17.37
N GLU A 365 1.83 -17.24 16.34
CA GLU A 365 1.98 -16.84 14.95
C GLU A 365 0.94 -15.81 14.54
N LEU A 366 -0.32 -15.94 14.97
CA LEU A 366 -1.36 -14.93 14.69
C LEU A 366 -1.02 -13.59 15.35
N GLU A 367 -0.55 -13.60 16.60
CA GLU A 367 -0.11 -12.40 17.29
C GLU A 367 1.09 -11.75 16.59
N ARG A 368 2.09 -12.55 16.16
CA ARG A 368 3.24 -12.08 15.39
C ARG A 368 2.78 -11.37 14.10
N ARG A 369 1.92 -12.04 13.32
CA ARG A 369 1.38 -11.44 12.08
C ARG A 369 0.66 -10.13 12.36
N ALA A 370 -0.16 -10.05 13.41
CA ALA A 370 -0.89 -8.85 13.77
C ALA A 370 0.04 -7.71 14.22
N VAL A 371 1.04 -7.98 15.05
CA VAL A 371 2.01 -6.96 15.51
C VAL A 371 2.84 -6.43 14.34
N LEU A 372 3.43 -7.33 13.54
CA LEU A 372 4.26 -6.92 12.41
C LEU A 372 3.45 -6.18 11.33
N SER A 373 2.22 -6.63 11.05
CA SER A 373 1.35 -5.93 10.09
C SER A 373 0.99 -4.51 10.52
N GLN A 374 0.79 -4.25 11.84
CA GLN A 374 0.57 -2.89 12.33
C GLN A 374 1.77 -1.98 12.06
N TYR A 375 2.99 -2.47 12.31
CA TYR A 375 4.21 -1.70 12.01
C TYR A 375 4.34 -1.44 10.52
N LEU A 376 4.27 -2.49 9.69
CA LEU A 376 4.46 -2.39 8.24
C LEU A 376 3.43 -1.49 7.57
N THR A 377 2.16 -1.60 7.93
CA THR A 377 1.12 -0.73 7.37
C THR A 377 1.27 0.72 7.83
N ALA A 378 1.69 0.95 9.07
CA ALA A 378 1.95 2.30 9.58
C ALA A 378 3.09 3.01 8.83
N ILE A 379 4.18 2.30 8.50
CA ILE A 379 5.31 2.91 7.80
C ILE A 379 5.15 3.00 6.28
N GLN A 380 4.14 2.34 5.68
CA GLN A 380 4.01 2.24 4.23
C GLN A 380 2.64 2.64 3.68
N CYS A 381 1.56 2.48 4.46
CA CYS A 381 0.19 2.70 4.00
C CYS A 381 -0.50 3.90 4.68
N ALA A 382 0.13 4.51 5.68
CA ALA A 382 -0.43 5.63 6.46
C ALA A 382 0.00 7.00 5.94
N GLY A 383 0.25 7.14 4.65
CA GLY A 383 0.64 8.40 4.02
C GLY A 383 -0.53 9.22 3.47
N SER A 384 -0.19 10.32 2.80
CA SER A 384 -1.14 11.30 2.24
C SER A 384 -1.86 10.82 0.97
N LEU A 385 -1.42 9.71 0.37
CA LEU A 385 -1.98 9.16 -0.87
C LEU A 385 -2.38 7.69 -0.67
N PRO A 386 -3.36 7.17 -1.44
CA PRO A 386 -3.63 5.75 -1.49
C PRO A 386 -2.37 4.96 -1.85
N PRO A 387 -2.04 3.87 -1.16
CA PRO A 387 -0.83 3.10 -1.44
C PRO A 387 -0.92 2.30 -2.75
N GLN A 388 0.23 1.98 -3.33
CA GLN A 388 0.34 0.85 -4.25
C GLN A 388 0.31 -0.47 -3.46
N GLU A 389 0.12 -1.61 -4.11
CA GLU A 389 0.01 -2.91 -3.42
C GLU A 389 1.26 -3.28 -2.61
N THR A 390 2.44 -2.89 -3.09
CA THR A 390 3.74 -3.10 -2.42
C THR A 390 4.13 -1.98 -1.45
N GLY A 391 3.23 -1.05 -1.15
CA GLY A 391 3.50 0.07 -0.25
C GLY A 391 4.63 0.97 -0.73
N LEU A 392 5.69 1.08 0.07
CA LEU A 392 6.90 1.86 -0.22
C LEU A 392 8.18 0.97 -0.20
N VAL A 393 8.03 -0.32 -0.48
CA VAL A 393 9.16 -1.27 -0.58
C VAL A 393 9.83 -1.18 -1.95
N GLY A 394 9.02 -1.27 -2.98
CA GLY A 394 9.39 -1.26 -4.37
C GLY A 394 8.14 -1.12 -5.23
N ASN A 395 8.28 -1.02 -6.55
CA ASN A 395 7.12 -0.86 -7.41
C ASN A 395 6.36 -2.18 -7.66
N SER A 396 5.04 -2.05 -7.76
CA SER A 396 4.15 -2.94 -8.48
C SER A 396 3.27 -2.07 -9.37
N TRP A 397 2.98 -2.53 -10.59
CA TRP A 397 2.24 -1.71 -11.56
C TRP A 397 2.74 -0.25 -11.64
N ARG A 398 4.07 -0.07 -11.65
CA ARG A 398 4.74 1.24 -11.75
C ARG A 398 4.47 2.20 -10.58
N GLY A 399 4.02 1.65 -9.46
CA GLY A 399 3.67 2.44 -8.26
C GLY A 399 2.27 3.03 -8.25
N ARG A 400 1.41 2.67 -9.22
CA ARG A 400 0.05 3.21 -9.32
C ARG A 400 -0.84 2.75 -8.18
N PHE A 401 -1.83 3.58 -7.84
CA PHE A 401 -2.84 3.22 -6.86
C PHE A 401 -3.80 2.22 -7.44
N HIS A 402 -4.11 1.21 -6.63
CA HIS A 402 -5.20 0.27 -6.86
C HIS A 402 -6.30 0.60 -5.85
N LEU A 403 -7.36 1.29 -6.29
CA LEU A 403 -8.38 1.79 -5.36
C LEU A 403 -9.21 0.66 -4.75
N GLU A 404 -9.28 -0.50 -5.39
CA GLU A 404 -9.90 -1.69 -4.80
C GLU A 404 -9.07 -2.23 -3.61
N MET A 405 -7.75 -2.01 -3.63
CA MET A 405 -6.86 -2.41 -2.53
C MET A 405 -6.79 -1.37 -1.42
N HIS A 406 -7.28 -0.13 -1.61
CA HIS A 406 -7.20 0.90 -0.57
C HIS A 406 -7.94 0.51 0.70
N TRP A 407 -9.07 -0.20 0.60
CA TRP A 407 -9.77 -0.75 1.77
C TRP A 407 -8.88 -1.71 2.55
N TRP A 408 -8.21 -2.63 1.85
CA TRP A 408 -7.30 -3.61 2.44
C TRP A 408 -6.06 -2.98 3.05
N HIS A 409 -5.58 -1.86 2.51
CA HIS A 409 -4.44 -1.12 3.07
C HIS A 409 -4.78 -0.32 4.33
N ALA A 410 -6.01 0.20 4.47
CA ALA A 410 -6.24 1.32 5.38
C ALA A 410 -7.49 1.20 6.29
N ALA A 411 -8.48 0.35 5.96
CA ALA A 411 -9.69 0.22 6.78
C ALA A 411 -9.40 -0.19 8.22
N HIS A 412 -8.40 -1.04 8.41
CA HIS A 412 -7.98 -1.51 9.73
C HIS A 412 -7.51 -0.38 10.66
N PHE A 413 -6.96 0.73 10.16
CA PHE A 413 -6.52 1.82 11.02
C PHE A 413 -7.67 2.34 11.91
N ALA A 414 -8.85 2.57 11.31
CA ALA A 414 -10.01 3.01 12.07
C ALA A 414 -10.51 1.92 13.04
N LEU A 415 -10.55 0.66 12.59
CA LEU A 415 -10.96 -0.48 13.43
C LEU A 415 -10.02 -0.73 14.61
N TRP A 416 -8.72 -0.43 14.44
CA TRP A 416 -7.71 -0.47 15.51
C TRP A 416 -7.62 0.84 16.31
N GLY A 417 -8.60 1.76 16.19
CA GLY A 417 -8.69 2.99 16.97
C GLY A 417 -7.61 4.02 16.64
N ARG A 418 -7.13 4.06 15.38
CA ARG A 418 -6.18 5.05 14.84
C ARG A 418 -6.73 5.70 13.57
N PRO A 419 -7.94 6.31 13.62
CA PRO A 419 -8.61 6.85 12.42
C PRO A 419 -7.80 7.94 11.72
N GLU A 420 -6.93 8.65 12.42
CA GLU A 420 -6.07 9.70 11.85
C GLU A 420 -5.11 9.15 10.78
N LEU A 421 -4.73 7.88 10.84
CA LEU A 421 -3.86 7.26 9.82
C LEU A 421 -4.64 6.97 8.53
N LEU A 422 -5.90 6.56 8.62
CA LEU A 422 -6.79 6.43 7.47
C LEU A 422 -7.11 7.81 6.87
N GLU A 423 -7.37 8.81 7.72
CA GLU A 423 -7.82 10.12 7.29
C GLU A 423 -6.79 10.83 6.39
N ARG A 424 -5.50 10.55 6.55
CA ARG A 424 -4.44 11.12 5.71
C ARG A 424 -4.68 10.85 4.22
N SER A 425 -4.92 9.59 3.85
CA SER A 425 -5.16 9.21 2.45
C SER A 425 -6.57 9.53 1.95
N MET A 426 -7.54 9.71 2.86
CA MET A 426 -8.90 10.13 2.46
C MET A 426 -8.96 11.54 1.87
N ALA A 427 -8.03 12.42 2.27
CA ALA A 427 -7.94 13.78 1.71
C ALA A 427 -7.66 13.78 0.18
N TRP A 428 -7.00 12.74 -0.32
CA TRP A 428 -6.75 12.59 -1.76
C TRP A 428 -8.05 12.47 -2.56
N TYR A 429 -9.07 11.76 -2.05
CA TYR A 429 -10.35 11.62 -2.75
C TYR A 429 -11.06 12.97 -2.95
N ASP A 430 -10.97 13.87 -1.98
CA ASP A 430 -11.51 15.22 -2.13
C ASP A 430 -10.76 15.99 -3.22
N ALA A 431 -9.43 15.90 -3.24
CA ALA A 431 -8.61 16.61 -4.21
C ALA A 431 -8.90 16.18 -5.65
N VAL A 432 -9.17 14.88 -5.87
CA VAL A 432 -9.47 14.34 -7.22
C VAL A 432 -10.96 14.18 -7.52
N LEU A 433 -11.85 14.58 -6.62
CA LEU A 433 -13.32 14.50 -6.82
C LEU A 433 -13.80 15.17 -8.14
N PRO A 434 -13.27 16.35 -8.54
CA PRO A 434 -13.62 16.94 -9.83
C PRO A 434 -13.33 16.02 -11.03
N ARG A 435 -12.21 15.29 -11.00
CA ARG A 435 -11.84 14.32 -12.04
C ARG A 435 -12.74 13.09 -12.01
N ALA A 436 -13.02 12.54 -10.82
CA ALA A 436 -13.95 11.42 -10.66
C ALA A 436 -15.35 11.74 -11.20
N ARG A 437 -15.82 12.97 -10.99
CA ARG A 437 -17.09 13.48 -11.57
C ARG A 437 -17.00 13.64 -13.09
N ALA A 438 -15.86 14.06 -13.62
CA ALA A 438 -15.65 14.14 -15.07
C ALA A 438 -15.66 12.74 -15.69
N THR A 439 -15.01 11.75 -15.08
CA THR A 439 -15.04 10.34 -15.52
C THR A 439 -16.46 9.80 -15.58
N ALA A 440 -17.27 10.00 -14.51
CA ALA A 440 -18.67 9.60 -14.51
C ALA A 440 -19.47 10.23 -15.67
N ARG A 441 -19.34 11.55 -15.85
CA ARG A 441 -20.04 12.26 -16.95
C ARG A 441 -19.64 11.76 -18.34
N LEU A 442 -18.37 11.47 -18.58
CA LEU A 442 -17.88 10.91 -19.85
C LEU A 442 -18.46 9.51 -20.13
N GLN A 443 -18.80 8.78 -19.06
CA GLN A 443 -19.49 7.49 -19.14
C GLN A 443 -21.02 7.62 -19.13
N GLY A 444 -21.57 8.85 -19.16
CA GLY A 444 -23.01 9.11 -19.16
C GLY A 444 -23.70 8.93 -17.81
N TYR A 445 -22.93 8.94 -16.70
CA TYR A 445 -23.46 8.76 -15.35
C TYR A 445 -23.33 10.03 -14.49
N ALA A 446 -24.23 10.15 -13.52
CA ALA A 446 -24.16 11.17 -12.47
C ALA A 446 -23.12 10.81 -11.41
N GLY A 447 -22.76 11.78 -10.54
CA GLY A 447 -21.91 11.55 -9.39
C GLY A 447 -20.44 11.39 -9.71
N ALA A 448 -19.71 10.55 -8.95
CA ALA A 448 -18.28 10.35 -9.05
C ALA A 448 -17.92 8.87 -9.26
N ARG A 449 -17.12 8.60 -10.30
CA ARG A 449 -16.61 7.27 -10.63
C ARG A 449 -15.18 7.11 -10.10
N TRP A 450 -14.93 6.04 -9.36
CA TRP A 450 -13.63 5.65 -8.82
C TRP A 450 -13.08 4.44 -9.59
N PRO A 451 -12.21 4.65 -10.61
CA PRO A 451 -11.62 3.54 -11.36
C PRO A 451 -10.66 2.70 -10.50
N LYS A 452 -10.45 1.44 -10.90
CA LYS A 452 -9.52 0.54 -10.19
C LYS A 452 -8.12 1.15 -10.09
N GLN A 453 -7.50 1.47 -11.23
CA GLN A 453 -6.10 1.86 -11.31
C GLN A 453 -5.96 3.31 -11.76
N VAL A 454 -5.33 4.12 -10.91
CA VAL A 454 -5.18 5.55 -11.14
C VAL A 454 -3.78 6.05 -10.79
N GLY A 455 -3.40 7.18 -11.36
CA GLY A 455 -2.22 7.94 -10.95
C GLY A 455 -2.50 8.85 -9.75
N PRO A 456 -1.47 9.56 -9.24
CA PRO A 456 -1.60 10.47 -8.09
C PRO A 456 -2.57 11.63 -8.35
N ASP A 457 -2.77 12.02 -9.60
CA ASP A 457 -3.73 13.03 -10.04
C ASP A 457 -5.15 12.48 -10.27
N GLY A 458 -5.42 11.20 -9.95
CA GLY A 458 -6.68 10.52 -10.19
C GLY A 458 -6.96 10.16 -11.65
N ARG A 459 -5.97 10.33 -12.55
CA ARG A 459 -6.12 9.92 -13.96
C ARG A 459 -6.15 8.40 -14.06
N GLU A 460 -7.19 7.89 -14.69
CA GLU A 460 -7.36 6.47 -14.99
C GLU A 460 -6.20 5.94 -15.85
N SER A 461 -5.70 4.76 -15.53
CA SER A 461 -4.69 4.06 -16.31
C SER A 461 -5.39 3.16 -17.35
N PRO A 462 -5.01 3.20 -18.63
CA PRO A 462 -5.56 2.26 -19.61
C PRO A 462 -5.38 0.81 -19.16
N SER A 463 -6.47 0.04 -19.12
CA SER A 463 -6.49 -1.33 -18.64
C SER A 463 -7.67 -2.08 -19.25
N ASP A 464 -7.50 -3.39 -19.49
CA ASP A 464 -8.55 -4.29 -19.94
C ASP A 464 -9.47 -4.77 -18.79
N ILE A 465 -9.08 -4.51 -17.55
CA ILE A 465 -9.81 -4.89 -16.33
C ILE A 465 -10.34 -3.67 -15.58
N GLY A 466 -9.46 -2.71 -15.34
CA GLY A 466 -9.71 -1.59 -14.41
C GLY A 466 -10.99 -0.79 -14.65
N PRO A 467 -11.36 -0.45 -15.89
CA PRO A 467 -12.57 0.30 -16.17
C PRO A 467 -13.87 -0.43 -15.82
N PHE A 468 -13.84 -1.76 -15.76
CA PHE A 468 -15.01 -2.62 -15.60
C PHE A 468 -15.24 -3.14 -14.21
N LEU A 469 -14.25 -2.97 -13.29
CA LEU A 469 -14.44 -3.27 -11.87
C LEU A 469 -15.35 -2.22 -11.21
N LEU A 470 -16.28 -2.69 -10.41
CA LEU A 470 -17.20 -1.84 -9.65
C LEU A 470 -17.07 -2.00 -8.14
N TRP A 471 -16.57 -3.12 -7.63
CA TRP A 471 -16.58 -3.42 -6.20
C TRP A 471 -15.80 -2.44 -5.31
N GLN A 472 -14.85 -1.67 -5.87
CA GLN A 472 -14.15 -0.58 -5.19
C GLN A 472 -14.99 0.70 -5.08
N GLN A 473 -16.03 0.85 -5.88
CA GLN A 473 -16.85 2.08 -5.91
C GLN A 473 -17.43 2.43 -4.52
N PRO A 474 -17.99 1.48 -3.73
CA PRO A 474 -18.47 1.74 -2.39
C PRO A 474 -17.38 1.96 -1.33
N HIS A 475 -16.10 1.67 -1.60
CA HIS A 475 -15.03 1.79 -0.61
C HIS A 475 -14.94 3.17 0.02
N VAL A 476 -15.13 4.21 -0.75
CA VAL A 476 -15.11 5.60 -0.26
C VAL A 476 -16.18 5.83 0.81
N ILE A 477 -17.39 5.31 0.61
CA ILE A 477 -18.48 5.38 1.61
C ILE A 477 -18.12 4.54 2.84
N HIS A 478 -17.55 3.34 2.64
CA HIS A 478 -17.17 2.45 3.73
C HIS A 478 -16.06 3.07 4.60
N LEU A 479 -14.99 3.55 3.98
CA LEU A 479 -13.88 4.18 4.69
C LEU A 479 -14.34 5.44 5.46
N ALA A 480 -15.20 6.26 4.85
CA ALA A 480 -15.81 7.41 5.53
C ALA A 480 -16.67 6.98 6.73
N GLU A 481 -17.46 5.91 6.60
CA GLU A 481 -18.25 5.35 7.71
C GLU A 481 -17.34 4.83 8.83
N LEU A 482 -16.23 4.17 8.54
CA LEU A 482 -15.25 3.75 9.55
C LEU A 482 -14.64 4.95 10.30
N LEU A 483 -14.30 6.03 9.59
CA LEU A 483 -13.85 7.29 10.23
C LEU A 483 -14.93 7.89 11.14
N ARG A 484 -16.20 7.89 10.69
CA ARG A 484 -17.33 8.40 11.48
C ARG A 484 -17.52 7.61 12.78
N ARG A 485 -17.30 6.30 12.74
CA ARG A 485 -17.44 5.40 13.90
C ARG A 485 -16.28 5.55 14.89
N ALA A 486 -15.07 5.76 14.39
CA ALA A 486 -13.87 5.82 15.21
C ALA A 486 -13.53 7.22 15.73
N GLY A 487 -14.11 8.28 15.16
CA GLY A 487 -13.76 9.67 15.46
C GLY A 487 -14.96 10.58 15.82
N ASP A 488 -14.77 11.88 15.62
CA ASP A 488 -15.84 12.87 15.76
C ASP A 488 -16.82 12.74 14.57
N SER A 489 -17.95 12.10 14.86
CA SER A 489 -18.99 11.79 13.86
C SER A 489 -19.50 13.05 13.13
N ALA A 490 -19.72 14.17 13.83
CA ALA A 490 -20.25 15.39 13.22
C ALA A 490 -19.22 16.02 12.27
N ARG A 491 -17.96 16.11 12.71
CA ARG A 491 -16.85 16.61 11.88
C ARG A 491 -16.65 15.74 10.62
N VAL A 492 -16.66 14.42 10.77
CA VAL A 492 -16.46 13.49 9.65
C VAL A 492 -17.59 13.60 8.63
N VAL A 493 -18.86 13.64 9.07
CA VAL A 493 -20.02 13.83 8.20
C VAL A 493 -19.95 15.17 7.47
N GLN A 494 -19.60 16.25 8.16
CA GLN A 494 -19.42 17.56 7.53
C GLN A 494 -18.28 17.54 6.49
N ARG A 495 -17.15 16.89 6.80
CA ARG A 495 -15.96 16.86 5.95
C ARG A 495 -16.15 16.03 4.68
N TYR A 496 -16.76 14.84 4.80
CA TYR A 496 -16.84 13.87 3.71
C TYR A 496 -18.25 13.69 3.13
N GLY A 497 -19.22 14.51 3.54
CA GLY A 497 -20.62 14.39 3.10
C GLY A 497 -20.78 14.50 1.58
N ASP A 498 -20.13 15.48 0.92
CA ASP A 498 -20.19 15.61 -0.53
C ASP A 498 -19.53 14.42 -1.25
N LEU A 499 -18.40 13.95 -0.73
CA LEU A 499 -17.72 12.77 -1.27
C LEU A 499 -18.61 11.51 -1.24
N VAL A 500 -19.27 11.27 -0.09
CA VAL A 500 -20.24 10.17 0.08
C VAL A 500 -21.44 10.36 -0.86
N GLU A 501 -21.99 11.58 -0.94
CA GLU A 501 -23.13 11.89 -1.82
C GLU A 501 -22.81 11.68 -3.30
N GLN A 502 -21.68 12.18 -3.80
CA GLN A 502 -21.30 12.01 -5.21
C GLN A 502 -21.02 10.54 -5.56
N THR A 503 -20.45 9.78 -4.62
CA THR A 503 -20.25 8.35 -4.77
C THR A 503 -21.59 7.61 -4.85
N ALA A 504 -22.52 7.89 -3.95
CA ALA A 504 -23.86 7.29 -3.93
C ALA A 504 -24.69 7.66 -5.18
N ARG A 505 -24.56 8.88 -5.68
CA ARG A 505 -25.22 9.30 -6.94
C ARG A 505 -24.77 8.45 -8.12
N PHE A 506 -23.47 8.18 -8.25
CA PHE A 506 -22.98 7.30 -9.30
C PHE A 506 -23.51 5.87 -9.11
N MET A 507 -23.48 5.36 -7.89
CA MET A 507 -23.93 4.00 -7.59
C MET A 507 -25.42 3.79 -7.90
N ALA A 508 -26.25 4.76 -7.56
CA ALA A 508 -27.69 4.70 -7.85
C ALA A 508 -27.99 4.87 -9.35
N ASP A 509 -27.13 5.57 -10.06
CA ASP A 509 -27.32 5.87 -11.49
C ASP A 509 -26.84 4.72 -12.38
N VAL A 510 -25.77 3.99 -12.00
CA VAL A 510 -25.25 2.84 -12.77
C VAL A 510 -26.09 1.57 -12.59
N ALA A 511 -26.88 1.47 -11.52
CA ALA A 511 -27.77 0.35 -11.29
C ALA A 511 -28.97 0.42 -12.23
N GLU A 512 -29.17 -0.62 -13.04
CA GLU A 512 -30.19 -0.67 -14.08
C GLU A 512 -31.45 -1.39 -13.62
N PRO A 513 -32.64 -0.85 -13.86
CA PRO A 513 -33.90 -1.51 -13.53
C PRO A 513 -34.14 -2.70 -14.45
N GLY A 514 -34.57 -3.81 -13.87
CA GLY A 514 -35.00 -5.03 -14.56
C GLY A 514 -36.32 -5.57 -13.99
N PRO A 515 -36.82 -6.70 -14.49
CA PRO A 515 -38.10 -7.27 -14.04
C PRO A 515 -38.09 -7.68 -12.55
N ASP A 516 -36.92 -8.04 -12.03
CA ASP A 516 -36.76 -8.57 -10.67
C ASP A 516 -36.13 -7.58 -9.68
N GLY A 517 -35.87 -6.33 -10.13
CA GLY A 517 -35.25 -5.29 -9.34
C GLY A 517 -34.10 -4.61 -10.08
N TYR A 518 -33.14 -4.03 -9.32
CA TYR A 518 -31.98 -3.32 -9.88
C TYR A 518 -30.76 -4.25 -9.98
N GLY A 519 -30.17 -4.35 -11.17
CA GLY A 519 -29.01 -5.16 -11.46
C GLY A 519 -27.74 -4.33 -11.75
N LEU A 520 -26.61 -5.01 -11.78
CA LEU A 520 -25.32 -4.46 -12.18
C LEU A 520 -24.77 -5.16 -13.43
N GLY A 521 -24.23 -4.39 -14.36
CA GLY A 521 -23.64 -4.85 -15.62
C GLY A 521 -24.66 -5.22 -16.69
N PRO A 522 -24.21 -5.60 -17.94
CA PRO A 522 -22.87 -5.38 -18.47
C PRO A 522 -22.59 -3.93 -18.91
N PRO A 523 -21.35 -3.51 -19.17
CA PRO A 523 -20.10 -4.26 -18.98
C PRO A 523 -19.66 -4.25 -17.52
N LEU A 524 -19.17 -5.40 -17.05
CA LEU A 524 -18.72 -5.57 -15.66
C LEU A 524 -17.72 -6.72 -15.56
N ILE A 525 -16.72 -6.54 -14.73
CA ILE A 525 -15.88 -7.61 -14.21
C ILE A 525 -16.12 -7.65 -12.70
N PRO A 526 -16.44 -8.81 -12.10
CA PRO A 526 -16.58 -8.94 -10.66
C PRO A 526 -15.22 -8.82 -9.96
N ALA A 527 -15.20 -8.79 -8.63
CA ALA A 527 -13.95 -8.88 -7.87
C ALA A 527 -13.13 -10.12 -8.27
N GLN A 528 -13.76 -11.19 -8.69
CA GLN A 528 -13.13 -12.35 -9.32
C GLN A 528 -12.78 -12.04 -10.79
N GLU A 529 -11.55 -11.58 -11.05
CA GLU A 529 -11.11 -11.07 -12.35
C GLU A 529 -11.02 -12.14 -13.45
N SER A 530 -11.11 -13.43 -13.12
CA SER A 530 -11.19 -14.55 -14.07
C SER A 530 -12.29 -14.41 -15.13
N TYR A 531 -13.24 -13.49 -14.94
CA TYR A 531 -14.31 -13.20 -15.91
C TYR A 531 -13.99 -12.05 -16.87
N ALA A 532 -12.78 -11.53 -16.89
CA ALA A 532 -12.39 -10.39 -17.74
C ALA A 532 -12.75 -10.57 -19.23
N ALA A 533 -12.60 -11.77 -19.77
CA ALA A 533 -12.97 -12.09 -21.14
C ALA A 533 -14.49 -12.06 -21.42
N LEU A 534 -15.30 -12.06 -20.36
CA LEU A 534 -16.77 -12.09 -20.44
C LEU A 534 -17.42 -10.78 -20.00
N ARG A 535 -16.63 -9.71 -19.82
CA ARG A 535 -17.08 -8.42 -19.26
C ARG A 535 -18.31 -7.81 -19.94
N ASP A 536 -18.51 -8.10 -21.23
CA ASP A 536 -19.66 -7.66 -22.03
C ASP A 536 -20.97 -8.41 -21.73
N ARG A 537 -20.93 -9.45 -20.89
CA ARG A 537 -22.07 -10.32 -20.55
C ARG A 537 -22.28 -10.51 -19.06
N VAL A 538 -21.26 -10.25 -18.22
CA VAL A 538 -21.32 -10.47 -16.76
C VAL A 538 -22.41 -9.59 -16.15
N THR A 539 -23.23 -10.20 -15.30
CA THR A 539 -24.29 -9.54 -14.53
C THR A 539 -24.32 -10.04 -13.08
N ASN A 540 -24.69 -9.14 -12.19
CA ASN A 540 -25.20 -9.40 -10.85
C ASN A 540 -24.31 -10.29 -9.96
N PRO A 541 -23.00 -10.02 -9.79
CA PRO A 541 -22.18 -10.76 -8.87
C PRO A 541 -22.59 -10.47 -7.41
N PRO A 542 -22.61 -11.50 -6.54
CA PRO A 542 -23.17 -11.40 -5.18
C PRO A 542 -22.52 -10.35 -4.28
N PHE A 543 -21.20 -10.22 -4.35
CA PHE A 543 -20.46 -9.27 -3.52
C PHE A 543 -20.83 -7.83 -3.85
N GLU A 544 -20.82 -7.48 -5.13
CA GLU A 544 -21.13 -6.15 -5.61
C GLU A 544 -22.58 -5.76 -5.29
N LEU A 545 -23.53 -6.67 -5.49
CA LEU A 545 -24.94 -6.41 -5.16
C LEU A 545 -25.14 -6.11 -3.67
N ALA A 546 -24.58 -6.92 -2.78
CA ALA A 546 -24.65 -6.71 -1.34
C ALA A 546 -23.97 -5.40 -0.91
N TYR A 547 -22.82 -5.09 -1.50
CA TYR A 547 -22.08 -3.88 -1.17
C TYR A 547 -22.82 -2.63 -1.64
N TRP A 548 -23.48 -2.67 -2.82
CA TRP A 548 -24.35 -1.59 -3.30
C TRP A 548 -25.47 -1.29 -2.34
N ALA A 549 -26.21 -2.33 -1.93
CA ALA A 549 -27.32 -2.20 -1.00
C ALA A 549 -26.91 -1.57 0.33
N TRP A 550 -25.82 -2.07 0.91
CA TRP A 550 -25.30 -1.56 2.18
C TRP A 550 -24.83 -0.12 2.08
N ALA A 551 -24.01 0.20 1.08
CA ALA A 551 -23.38 1.53 0.97
C ALA A 551 -24.39 2.63 0.64
N LEU A 552 -25.41 2.35 -0.20
CA LEU A 552 -26.51 3.29 -0.44
C LEU A 552 -27.31 3.56 0.83
N GLY A 553 -27.52 2.53 1.67
CA GLY A 553 -28.13 2.69 2.99
C GLY A 553 -27.29 3.58 3.94
N VAL A 554 -25.96 3.42 3.93
CA VAL A 554 -25.06 4.30 4.69
C VAL A 554 -25.17 5.73 4.18
N ALA A 555 -25.06 5.96 2.89
CA ALA A 555 -25.15 7.30 2.30
C ALA A 555 -26.49 7.99 2.63
N GLN A 556 -27.59 7.24 2.62
CA GLN A 556 -28.91 7.76 2.99
C GLN A 556 -28.95 8.21 4.46
N ARG A 557 -28.40 7.38 5.39
CA ARG A 557 -28.28 7.78 6.81
C ARG A 557 -27.46 9.06 6.97
N TRP A 558 -26.33 9.19 6.29
CA TRP A 558 -25.49 10.38 6.34
C TRP A 558 -26.21 11.62 5.83
N ARG A 559 -26.95 11.49 4.74
CA ARG A 559 -27.74 12.57 4.15
C ARG A 559 -28.79 13.10 5.15
N VAL A 560 -29.51 12.19 5.80
CA VAL A 560 -30.51 12.56 6.81
C VAL A 560 -29.84 13.19 8.03
N GLN A 561 -28.72 12.66 8.50
CA GLN A 561 -27.94 13.25 9.60
C GLN A 561 -27.43 14.67 9.30
N SER A 562 -27.14 14.95 8.01
CA SER A 562 -26.76 16.29 7.55
C SER A 562 -27.94 17.24 7.38
N GLY A 563 -29.16 16.85 7.77
CA GLY A 563 -30.36 17.67 7.70
C GLY A 563 -30.99 17.76 6.28
N HIS A 564 -30.54 16.94 5.35
CA HIS A 564 -31.13 16.88 4.01
C HIS A 564 -32.28 15.86 3.94
N PRO A 565 -33.31 16.09 3.10
CA PRO A 565 -34.34 15.09 2.89
C PRO A 565 -33.75 13.80 2.29
N PRO A 566 -34.33 12.62 2.59
CA PRO A 566 -33.94 11.37 1.95
C PRO A 566 -33.93 11.50 0.41
N GLU A 567 -32.98 10.81 -0.24
CA GLU A 567 -32.95 10.69 -1.69
C GLU A 567 -33.72 9.39 -2.09
N PRO A 568 -34.93 9.52 -2.67
CA PRO A 568 -35.78 8.35 -2.92
C PRO A 568 -35.11 7.30 -3.80
N ARG A 569 -34.31 7.73 -4.75
CA ARG A 569 -33.63 6.83 -5.69
C ARG A 569 -32.60 5.92 -5.00
N TRP A 570 -31.93 6.40 -3.94
CA TRP A 570 -30.98 5.57 -3.19
C TRP A 570 -31.66 4.48 -2.40
N ASP A 571 -32.83 4.78 -1.78
CA ASP A 571 -33.64 3.80 -1.09
C ASP A 571 -34.26 2.77 -2.06
N GLU A 572 -34.74 3.26 -3.22
CA GLU A 572 -35.31 2.43 -4.25
C GLU A 572 -34.30 1.41 -4.79
N VAL A 573 -33.11 1.89 -5.17
CA VAL A 573 -32.04 1.02 -5.68
C VAL A 573 -31.50 0.10 -4.57
N GLY A 574 -31.14 0.66 -3.42
CA GLY A 574 -30.51 -0.12 -2.35
C GLY A 574 -31.38 -1.27 -1.82
N ARG A 575 -32.70 -1.04 -1.67
CA ARG A 575 -33.65 -2.08 -1.24
C ARG A 575 -34.12 -2.97 -2.38
N GLY A 576 -34.07 -2.45 -3.60
CA GLY A 576 -34.51 -3.14 -4.80
C GLY A 576 -33.41 -3.89 -5.55
N MET A 577 -32.19 -4.06 -4.98
CA MET A 577 -31.15 -4.86 -5.64
C MET A 577 -31.63 -6.30 -5.86
N VAL A 578 -31.42 -6.85 -7.05
CA VAL A 578 -31.80 -8.23 -7.38
C VAL A 578 -31.10 -9.23 -6.47
N ARG A 579 -31.73 -10.39 -6.28
CA ARG A 579 -31.09 -11.52 -5.59
C ARG A 579 -30.08 -12.17 -6.52
N PRO A 580 -28.87 -12.53 -6.04
CA PRO A 580 -27.91 -13.26 -6.85
C PRO A 580 -28.43 -14.63 -7.28
N LEU A 581 -27.94 -15.12 -8.40
CA LEU A 581 -28.30 -16.44 -8.92
C LEU A 581 -27.85 -17.54 -7.96
N VAL A 582 -28.77 -18.45 -7.62
CA VAL A 582 -28.52 -19.68 -6.87
C VAL A 582 -28.54 -20.87 -7.82
N ARG A 583 -27.49 -21.69 -7.76
CA ARG A 583 -27.40 -22.96 -8.49
C ARG A 583 -26.90 -24.05 -7.55
N ASP A 584 -27.54 -25.20 -7.62
CA ASP A 584 -27.18 -26.39 -6.81
C ASP A 584 -27.06 -26.08 -5.30
N GLY A 585 -27.89 -25.15 -4.81
CA GLY A 585 -27.94 -24.73 -3.40
C GLY A 585 -26.84 -23.78 -2.95
N VAL A 586 -26.05 -23.20 -3.87
CA VAL A 586 -24.99 -22.21 -3.59
C VAL A 586 -25.13 -20.99 -4.50
N TYR A 587 -24.56 -19.87 -4.10
CA TYR A 587 -24.47 -18.69 -4.96
C TYR A 587 -23.52 -18.91 -6.14
N ALA A 588 -23.98 -18.60 -7.34
CA ALA A 588 -23.12 -18.47 -8.51
C ALA A 588 -22.31 -17.18 -8.41
N ALA A 589 -21.09 -17.17 -8.95
CA ALA A 589 -20.24 -15.98 -8.96
C ALA A 589 -20.79 -14.88 -9.88
N ILE A 590 -21.46 -15.25 -10.97
CA ILE A 590 -22.12 -14.34 -11.94
C ILE A 590 -23.46 -14.90 -12.41
N GLY A 591 -24.30 -14.03 -12.97
CA GLY A 591 -25.64 -14.36 -13.43
C GLY A 591 -25.74 -15.10 -14.77
N VAL A 592 -24.61 -15.38 -15.45
CA VAL A 592 -24.57 -15.99 -16.79
C VAL A 592 -23.53 -17.13 -16.83
N GLU A 593 -23.58 -17.99 -17.85
CA GLU A 593 -22.57 -19.03 -18.04
C GLU A 593 -21.16 -18.41 -18.24
N PRO A 594 -20.13 -18.99 -17.57
CA PRO A 594 -20.06 -20.31 -16.91
C PRO A 594 -20.50 -20.34 -15.43
N PHE A 595 -21.19 -19.34 -14.94
CA PHE A 595 -21.74 -19.15 -13.59
C PHE A 595 -20.67 -19.09 -12.49
N THR A 596 -19.86 -20.13 -12.29
CA THR A 596 -18.79 -20.17 -11.30
C THR A 596 -17.55 -20.81 -11.88
N ILE A 597 -16.49 -19.99 -12.04
CA ILE A 597 -15.12 -20.44 -12.28
C ILE A 597 -14.47 -20.58 -10.90
N ARG A 598 -13.81 -21.71 -10.62
CA ARG A 598 -13.30 -22.00 -9.26
C ARG A 598 -11.82 -21.65 -9.10
N THR A 599 -11.43 -20.53 -9.67
CA THR A 599 -10.07 -19.96 -9.60
C THR A 599 -10.15 -18.50 -9.18
N ASP A 600 -9.03 -17.91 -8.75
CA ASP A 600 -8.94 -16.50 -8.34
C ASP A 600 -9.75 -16.23 -7.04
N HIS A 601 -10.37 -15.09 -6.89
CA HIS A 601 -11.08 -14.69 -5.66
C HIS A 601 -12.44 -15.40 -5.53
N PRO A 602 -12.72 -16.14 -4.44
CA PRO A 602 -14.06 -16.67 -4.17
C PRO A 602 -15.02 -15.56 -3.68
N SER A 603 -15.18 -14.50 -4.48
CA SER A 603 -15.81 -13.26 -4.08
C SER A 603 -17.30 -13.36 -3.77
N MET A 604 -17.98 -14.42 -4.21
CA MET A 604 -19.41 -14.61 -3.98
C MET A 604 -19.81 -14.67 -2.49
N VAL A 605 -18.86 -14.92 -1.57
CA VAL A 605 -19.12 -14.96 -0.12
C VAL A 605 -18.77 -13.67 0.61
N TYR A 606 -18.00 -12.74 0.00
CA TYR A 606 -17.50 -11.52 0.68
C TYR A 606 -18.58 -10.50 1.01
N GLY A 607 -19.72 -10.59 0.34
CA GLY A 607 -20.90 -9.75 0.62
C GLY A 607 -21.53 -9.98 2.02
N LEU A 608 -21.10 -11.03 2.74
CA LEU A 608 -21.37 -11.22 4.18
C LEU A 608 -20.04 -11.55 4.86
N GLY A 609 -19.29 -10.54 5.24
CA GLY A 609 -17.95 -10.66 5.84
C GLY A 609 -17.30 -9.31 5.82
N VAL A 610 -16.75 -8.92 4.68
CA VAL A 610 -16.25 -7.56 4.39
C VAL A 610 -17.39 -6.54 4.50
N VAL A 611 -18.56 -6.89 3.97
CA VAL A 611 -19.79 -6.12 4.08
C VAL A 611 -20.66 -6.69 5.21
N PRO A 612 -21.35 -5.85 5.99
CA PRO A 612 -22.36 -6.31 6.94
C PRO A 612 -23.52 -7.07 6.27
N ALA A 613 -24.29 -7.80 7.07
CA ALA A 613 -25.48 -8.49 6.57
C ALA A 613 -26.45 -7.50 5.88
N THR A 614 -26.96 -7.92 4.73
CA THR A 614 -27.98 -7.20 3.95
C THR A 614 -29.09 -8.16 3.55
N ASP A 615 -30.25 -7.63 3.17
CA ASP A 615 -31.34 -8.45 2.63
C ASP A 615 -31.02 -9.09 1.27
N VAL A 616 -29.90 -8.74 0.63
CA VAL A 616 -29.50 -9.29 -0.68
C VAL A 616 -29.01 -10.72 -0.57
N LEU A 617 -28.28 -11.07 0.50
CA LEU A 617 -27.70 -12.39 0.71
C LEU A 617 -28.40 -13.14 1.86
N ASP A 618 -28.74 -14.41 1.62
CA ASP A 618 -29.18 -15.33 2.66
C ASP A 618 -27.97 -15.95 3.36
N PRO A 619 -27.80 -15.78 4.69
CA PRO A 619 -26.69 -16.36 5.43
C PRO A 619 -26.56 -17.88 5.31
N ALA A 620 -27.68 -18.61 5.15
CA ALA A 620 -27.64 -20.06 4.96
C ALA A 620 -27.02 -20.43 3.59
N LEU A 621 -27.36 -19.69 2.55
CA LEU A 621 -26.76 -19.87 1.22
C LEU A 621 -25.28 -19.42 1.20
N VAL A 622 -24.92 -18.34 1.92
CA VAL A 622 -23.50 -17.95 2.07
C VAL A 622 -22.71 -19.07 2.76
N ARG A 623 -23.25 -19.66 3.82
CA ARG A 623 -22.63 -20.81 4.52
C ARG A 623 -22.44 -22.00 3.57
N ALA A 624 -23.46 -22.36 2.81
CA ALA A 624 -23.38 -23.45 1.83
C ALA A 624 -22.33 -23.14 0.74
N THR A 625 -22.30 -21.89 0.28
CA THR A 625 -21.31 -21.42 -0.72
C THR A 625 -19.89 -21.45 -0.16
N LEU A 626 -19.68 -20.98 1.08
CA LEU A 626 -18.39 -21.05 1.76
C LEU A 626 -17.92 -22.51 1.91
N SER A 627 -18.83 -23.42 2.31
CA SER A 627 -18.51 -24.85 2.40
C SER A 627 -18.11 -25.42 1.05
N SER A 628 -18.77 -25.03 -0.03
CA SER A 628 -18.41 -25.40 -1.40
C SER A 628 -17.05 -24.86 -1.82
N VAL A 629 -16.73 -23.60 -1.47
CA VAL A 629 -15.41 -23.00 -1.70
C VAL A 629 -14.32 -23.80 -0.96
N MET A 630 -14.56 -24.12 0.30
CA MET A 630 -13.60 -24.89 1.12
C MET A 630 -13.30 -26.27 0.56
N ALA A 631 -14.25 -26.88 -0.16
CA ALA A 631 -14.14 -28.25 -0.66
C ALA A 631 -13.21 -28.41 -1.87
N ASP A 632 -13.25 -27.45 -2.82
CA ASP A 632 -12.60 -27.67 -4.12
C ASP A 632 -12.16 -26.38 -4.86
N TRP A 633 -11.95 -25.25 -4.12
CA TRP A 633 -11.37 -24.05 -4.74
C TRP A 633 -9.90 -24.25 -5.12
N ASP A 634 -9.46 -23.64 -6.22
CA ASP A 634 -8.04 -23.63 -6.62
C ASP A 634 -7.26 -22.63 -5.77
N TRP A 635 -6.83 -23.06 -4.58
CA TRP A 635 -6.11 -22.22 -3.61
C TRP A 635 -4.81 -21.58 -4.14
N PRO A 636 -4.01 -22.24 -4.98
CA PRO A 636 -2.85 -21.61 -5.61
C PRO A 636 -3.18 -20.36 -6.44
N SER A 637 -4.40 -20.24 -6.94
CA SER A 637 -4.85 -19.09 -7.73
C SER A 637 -5.32 -17.90 -6.89
N THR A 638 -5.52 -18.08 -5.57
CA THR A 638 -6.02 -17.05 -4.66
C THR A 638 -4.98 -15.95 -4.38
N TRP A 639 -5.41 -14.92 -3.66
CA TRP A 639 -4.58 -13.79 -3.26
C TRP A 639 -4.51 -13.67 -1.74
N GLY A 640 -3.48 -12.97 -1.23
CA GLY A 640 -3.22 -12.87 0.21
C GLY A 640 -4.38 -12.27 1.02
N TRP A 641 -5.20 -11.42 0.43
CA TRP A 641 -6.36 -10.82 1.10
C TRP A 641 -7.64 -11.71 1.08
N ASP A 642 -7.67 -12.79 0.30
CA ASP A 642 -8.81 -13.72 0.29
C ASP A 642 -8.97 -14.43 1.63
N TYR A 643 -7.88 -14.82 2.26
CA TYR A 643 -7.90 -15.54 3.53
C TYR A 643 -8.54 -14.72 4.66
N PRO A 644 -8.16 -13.46 4.90
CA PRO A 644 -8.88 -12.62 5.85
C PRO A 644 -10.31 -12.30 5.42
N ALA A 645 -10.61 -12.15 4.12
CA ALA A 645 -11.99 -11.96 3.66
C ALA A 645 -12.87 -13.16 3.99
N LEU A 646 -12.39 -14.38 3.74
CA LEU A 646 -13.07 -15.62 4.10
C LEU A 646 -13.20 -15.78 5.62
N ALA A 647 -12.17 -15.40 6.38
CA ALA A 647 -12.20 -15.42 7.84
C ALA A 647 -13.28 -14.46 8.40
N MET A 648 -13.42 -13.27 7.82
CA MET A 648 -14.51 -12.35 8.18
C MET A 648 -15.91 -12.95 7.87
N THR A 649 -16.05 -13.66 6.73
CA THR A 649 -17.27 -14.35 6.38
C THR A 649 -17.59 -15.48 7.40
N ALA A 650 -16.61 -16.33 7.73
CA ALA A 650 -16.75 -17.38 8.73
C ALA A 650 -17.13 -16.80 10.11
N THR A 651 -16.51 -15.69 10.49
CA THR A 651 -16.80 -14.97 11.75
C THR A 651 -18.27 -14.52 11.82
N ARG A 652 -18.77 -13.84 10.79
CA ARG A 652 -20.17 -13.37 10.75
C ARG A 652 -21.19 -14.53 10.65
N LEU A 653 -20.77 -15.67 10.10
CA LEU A 653 -21.55 -16.89 10.11
C LEU A 653 -21.53 -17.63 11.46
N GLY A 654 -20.74 -17.17 12.44
CA GLY A 654 -20.62 -17.80 13.75
C GLY A 654 -19.80 -19.09 13.75
N ASP A 655 -18.80 -19.19 12.87
CA ASP A 655 -17.85 -20.29 12.79
C ASP A 655 -16.41 -19.80 13.10
N PRO A 656 -16.11 -19.56 14.41
CA PRO A 656 -14.83 -19.02 14.82
C PRO A 656 -13.65 -19.98 14.61
N ALA A 657 -13.89 -21.29 14.62
CA ALA A 657 -12.84 -22.27 14.34
C ALA A 657 -12.38 -22.16 12.88
N LEU A 658 -13.32 -22.13 11.94
CA LEU A 658 -13.00 -21.91 10.52
C LEU A 658 -12.36 -20.54 10.28
N ALA A 659 -12.76 -19.49 11.01
CA ALA A 659 -12.17 -18.17 10.88
C ALA A 659 -10.67 -18.17 11.22
N VAL A 660 -10.29 -18.81 12.32
CA VAL A 660 -8.88 -19.00 12.71
C VAL A 660 -8.13 -19.86 11.69
N ASP A 661 -8.73 -20.97 11.26
CA ASP A 661 -8.13 -21.88 10.27
C ASP A 661 -7.84 -21.17 8.95
N LEU A 662 -8.73 -20.27 8.50
CA LEU A 662 -8.54 -19.48 7.30
C LEU A 662 -7.41 -18.45 7.44
N LEU A 663 -7.34 -17.71 8.55
CA LEU A 663 -6.25 -16.74 8.78
C LEU A 663 -4.87 -17.41 8.83
N LEU A 664 -4.80 -18.64 9.29
CA LEU A 664 -3.56 -19.38 9.50
C LEU A 664 -3.38 -20.56 8.54
N ARG A 665 -4.20 -20.60 7.49
CA ARG A 665 -4.14 -21.65 6.47
C ARG A 665 -2.74 -21.68 5.83
N ASP A 666 -2.16 -22.88 5.77
CA ASP A 666 -0.85 -23.12 5.17
C ASP A 666 -0.97 -23.16 3.64
N GLU A 667 -0.89 -21.98 3.04
CA GLU A 667 -0.92 -21.77 1.59
C GLU A 667 0.13 -20.73 1.19
N ALA A 668 0.70 -20.90 0.01
CA ALA A 668 1.78 -20.04 -0.49
C ALA A 668 1.40 -18.55 -0.54
N LYS A 669 0.12 -18.24 -0.79
CA LYS A 669 -0.43 -16.88 -0.86
C LYS A 669 -0.72 -16.26 0.52
N ASN A 670 -0.82 -17.11 1.55
CA ASN A 670 -1.04 -16.71 2.94
C ASN A 670 0.24 -16.71 3.78
N LEU A 671 1.39 -16.84 3.13
CA LEU A 671 2.69 -16.82 3.80
C LEU A 671 3.04 -15.41 4.28
N HIS A 672 3.34 -15.27 5.58
CA HIS A 672 3.93 -14.07 6.15
C HIS A 672 5.41 -14.32 6.43
N LEU A 673 6.26 -13.58 5.74
CA LEU A 673 7.72 -13.70 5.79
C LEU A 673 8.29 -13.35 7.18
N PRO A 674 9.56 -13.64 7.47
CA PRO A 674 10.19 -13.28 8.75
C PRO A 674 10.08 -11.80 9.11
N ASN A 675 10.19 -10.89 8.13
CA ASN A 675 9.99 -9.45 8.33
C ASN A 675 8.51 -9.03 8.50
N GLY A 676 7.55 -9.95 8.34
CA GLY A 676 6.12 -9.75 8.52
C GLY A 676 5.33 -9.48 7.25
N HIS A 677 5.95 -9.22 6.10
CA HIS A 677 5.18 -9.02 4.84
C HIS A 677 4.42 -10.28 4.43
N ASN A 678 3.17 -10.14 4.05
CA ASN A 678 2.47 -11.14 3.28
C ASN A 678 3.13 -11.24 1.90
N ARG A 679 3.37 -12.47 1.42
CA ARG A 679 3.97 -12.74 0.11
C ARG A 679 2.92 -13.27 -0.85
N GLN A 680 2.73 -12.59 -1.98
CA GLN A 680 1.86 -13.05 -3.06
C GLN A 680 2.61 -13.91 -4.08
N THR A 681 3.71 -13.39 -4.61
CA THR A 681 4.61 -14.05 -5.60
C THR A 681 6.03 -13.55 -5.39
N ASP A 682 6.99 -14.02 -6.21
CA ASP A 682 8.36 -13.51 -6.14
C ASP A 682 8.48 -12.05 -6.61
N HIS A 683 7.63 -11.59 -7.53
CA HIS A 683 7.55 -10.18 -7.93
C HIS A 683 6.63 -9.33 -7.04
N LEU A 684 5.90 -9.94 -6.12
CA LEU A 684 5.08 -9.30 -5.09
C LEU A 684 5.43 -9.90 -3.71
N ALA A 685 6.70 -9.83 -3.34
CA ALA A 685 7.19 -10.35 -2.05
C ALA A 685 6.72 -9.52 -0.85
N ALA A 686 6.29 -8.26 -1.07
CA ALA A 686 5.62 -7.41 -0.11
C ALA A 686 4.21 -7.10 -0.63
N TYR A 687 3.20 -7.77 -0.08
CA TYR A 687 1.81 -7.64 -0.51
C TYR A 687 0.94 -7.14 0.65
N LEU A 688 0.91 -5.82 0.83
CA LEU A 688 0.29 -5.17 1.99
C LEU A 688 -1.24 -5.30 2.08
N PRO A 689 -2.01 -5.54 0.98
CA PRO A 689 -3.40 -5.93 1.11
C PRO A 689 -3.64 -7.16 1.99
N GLY A 690 -2.73 -8.14 1.97
CA GLY A 690 -2.79 -9.29 2.87
C GLY A 690 -2.53 -8.91 4.34
N ASN A 691 -1.57 -8.00 4.59
CA ASN A 691 -1.27 -7.50 5.93
C ASN A 691 -2.44 -6.68 6.52
N GLY A 692 -2.96 -5.71 5.78
CA GLY A 692 -4.06 -4.89 6.26
C GLY A 692 -5.38 -5.66 6.33
N GLY A 693 -5.62 -6.62 5.41
CA GLY A 693 -6.73 -7.54 5.46
C GLY A 693 -6.71 -8.41 6.73
N LEU A 694 -5.53 -8.96 7.09
CA LEU A 694 -5.34 -9.68 8.36
C LEU A 694 -5.75 -8.82 9.55
N LEU A 695 -5.31 -7.56 9.60
CA LEU A 695 -5.64 -6.65 10.69
C LEU A 695 -7.13 -6.32 10.73
N ALA A 696 -7.81 -6.16 9.58
CA ALA A 696 -9.24 -5.94 9.53
C ALA A 696 -10.03 -7.17 10.03
N ALA A 697 -9.62 -8.37 9.62
CA ALA A 697 -10.22 -9.62 10.10
C ALA A 697 -10.03 -9.81 11.61
N VAL A 698 -8.82 -9.60 12.13
CA VAL A 698 -8.53 -9.68 13.57
C VAL A 698 -9.36 -8.66 14.35
N ALA A 699 -9.52 -7.44 13.83
CA ALA A 699 -10.35 -6.42 14.47
C ALA A 699 -11.84 -6.84 14.56
N LEU A 700 -12.38 -7.40 13.47
CA LEU A 700 -13.75 -7.97 13.47
C LEU A 700 -13.87 -9.14 14.44
N MET A 701 -12.90 -10.05 14.45
CA MET A 701 -12.92 -11.27 15.28
C MET A 701 -12.78 -10.93 16.77
N ALA A 702 -11.99 -9.95 17.14
CA ALA A 702 -11.75 -9.57 18.54
C ALA A 702 -12.69 -8.46 19.02
N GLY A 703 -12.91 -7.43 18.21
CA GLY A 703 -13.71 -6.25 18.55
C GLY A 703 -15.20 -6.37 18.25
N GLY A 704 -15.60 -7.37 17.46
CA GLY A 704 -16.99 -7.59 17.07
C GLY A 704 -17.51 -6.58 16.03
N TRP A 705 -18.84 -6.58 15.87
CA TRP A 705 -19.57 -5.71 14.92
C TRP A 705 -20.95 -5.35 15.47
N ASP A 706 -21.66 -4.45 14.79
CA ASP A 706 -23.04 -4.15 15.13
C ASP A 706 -23.88 -5.43 15.09
N ASP A 707 -24.68 -5.65 16.14
CA ASP A 707 -25.58 -6.81 16.27
C ASP A 707 -24.88 -8.19 16.38
N ASP A 708 -23.62 -8.26 16.83
CA ASP A 708 -22.89 -9.52 17.07
C ASP A 708 -23.39 -10.34 18.28
N GLY A 709 -24.39 -9.83 18.99
CA GLY A 709 -24.94 -10.43 20.21
C GLY A 709 -24.12 -10.16 21.47
N GLY A 710 -23.10 -9.28 21.40
CA GLY A 710 -22.31 -8.85 22.56
C GLY A 710 -21.36 -9.92 23.11
N ARG A 711 -21.00 -10.91 22.31
CA ARG A 711 -20.01 -11.94 22.69
C ARG A 711 -18.60 -11.36 22.72
N PRO A 712 -17.80 -11.59 23.79
CA PRO A 712 -16.40 -11.23 23.80
C PRO A 712 -15.64 -12.01 22.71
N ALA A 713 -14.84 -11.30 21.92
CA ALA A 713 -14.01 -11.88 20.85
C ALA A 713 -14.77 -12.93 19.98
N PRO A 714 -15.90 -12.52 19.30
CA PRO A 714 -16.86 -13.45 18.71
C PRO A 714 -16.27 -14.32 17.57
N GLY A 715 -15.14 -13.93 17.00
CA GLY A 715 -14.46 -14.64 15.94
C GLY A 715 -13.40 -15.64 16.41
N PHE A 716 -13.25 -15.85 17.73
CA PHE A 716 -12.32 -16.85 18.30
C PHE A 716 -13.08 -17.98 18.97
N PRO A 717 -12.55 -19.24 18.93
CA PRO A 717 -13.12 -20.35 19.67
C PRO A 717 -13.20 -20.08 21.18
N ASP A 718 -14.29 -20.50 21.81
CA ASP A 718 -14.55 -20.36 23.25
C ASP A 718 -14.36 -21.67 24.03
N ASP A 719 -13.67 -22.65 23.45
CA ASP A 719 -13.37 -23.96 24.02
C ASP A 719 -12.23 -23.95 25.06
N GLY A 720 -11.69 -22.77 25.37
CA GLY A 720 -10.61 -22.57 26.33
C GLY A 720 -9.20 -22.71 25.73
N THR A 721 -9.06 -23.04 24.45
CA THR A 721 -7.75 -23.10 23.78
C THR A 721 -7.25 -21.71 23.38
N TRP A 722 -8.17 -20.76 23.15
CA TRP A 722 -7.86 -19.37 22.84
C TRP A 722 -8.20 -18.46 24.04
N VAL A 723 -7.19 -17.78 24.56
CA VAL A 723 -7.32 -16.75 25.58
C VAL A 723 -7.06 -15.40 24.91
N VAL A 724 -8.14 -14.75 24.50
CA VAL A 724 -8.08 -13.50 23.75
C VAL A 724 -8.25 -12.31 24.70
N ARG A 725 -7.15 -11.63 24.99
CA ARG A 725 -7.18 -10.33 25.67
C ARG A 725 -7.10 -9.24 24.64
N HIS A 726 -8.05 -8.35 24.65
CA HIS A 726 -8.10 -7.24 23.70
C HIS A 726 -8.63 -5.97 24.35
N GLU A 727 -8.27 -4.83 23.81
CA GLU A 727 -8.75 -3.52 24.23
C GLU A 727 -8.68 -2.52 23.08
N GLY A 728 -9.57 -1.52 23.07
CA GLY A 728 -9.49 -0.35 22.19
C GLY A 728 -9.93 -0.56 20.74
N PHE A 729 -10.46 -1.73 20.37
CA PHE A 729 -11.05 -1.91 19.04
C PHE A 729 -12.33 -1.09 18.88
N VAL A 730 -12.54 -0.58 17.68
CA VAL A 730 -13.80 0.01 17.25
C VAL A 730 -14.61 -1.08 16.56
N PRO A 731 -15.83 -1.39 17.04
CA PRO A 731 -16.65 -2.40 16.39
C PRO A 731 -16.90 -2.08 14.92
N ALA A 732 -16.82 -3.10 14.07
CA ALA A 732 -17.12 -2.97 12.65
C ALA A 732 -18.62 -2.64 12.42
N PRO A 733 -18.99 -2.06 11.28
CA PRO A 733 -20.38 -1.89 10.94
C PRO A 733 -21.12 -3.22 10.74
#